data_f1348a652d33ff3bcc322573bae1fbbd
#
_entry.id   f1348a652d33ff3bcc322573bae1fbbd
#
_cell.length_a   1.000
_cell.length_b   1.000
_cell.length_c   1.000
_cell.angle_alpha   90.00
_cell.angle_beta   90.00
_cell.angle_gamma   90.00
#
_symmetry.space_group_name_H-M   'P 1'
#
loop_
_entity.id
_entity.type
_entity.pdbx_description
1 polymer ?
#
loop_
_entity_poly.entity_id
_entity_poly.type
_entity_poly.pdbx_seq_one_letter_code
_entity_poly.pdbx_strand_id
1 'polypeptide(L)'
;MTGAKVLVHKRNMFLKFCLWKMLFSAYSPIGHAKYSSLPEVVIPLRVTVTRGNNISPGWLSYSLNIGGQRHIITMKPKKNLISRNFLLFTYSDQGDLLEEQPFVQNDCYYHGYVDEDPESLVIVNTCFGSLQGTLEINGTTYEIMPKSSTSTFEHLAYKMESGESEPSPMRCGLSEEEIARQMKLQESNASTLLQIPYENWWTHHRFIDYFVVIDHKRYVHRNNNTTTCIQDMLQVVNGINGYYLQIQTDVVLTKLEVWSQNNLINVEQEMSKVLGAFCNWKIKTIGKRVRHDIIHLFVRRSYGIYLGLAYVGTVCLTLNCAVNSFLSDSLSDMAFIIAHEMGHNFGMMHDGSACTCGLHSCIMAPHKSNSPKFSNCSYEEMFSVVTKRSCLYDIPDALKTINLMPTKCGNNLVEEGEQCDCGNSESCLQDPCCSSNCVFKPGAKCAFGRCCKNCQFLKAGTVCRQEKNECDLPEWCNGTSGECPGDVYKADGIRCSRGGYCYKMECQRHNRQCREIFGKRSRSADEICYMEMNRRGDRFGNCGNDSSKYKICELTDVLCGRIQCENVIQLPQRRNHETVHFTHFSNNTCWTMDYHFGITIDDVGAVSDGTPCAPDHICLDRKCVSKSVLVSNCTPQLCHMQGVCNNKDHCHCNNTWEPPDCQLRGHGGSIDSGPPPVPLSPSNW
;
A
#
# COMPACT_ATOMS: atom_id res chain seq x y z
N MET A 1 -10.52 63.42 -41.13
CA MET A 1 -11.08 63.12 -39.79
C MET A 1 -11.34 61.66 -39.55
N THR A 2 -10.52 60.75 -40.07
CA THR A 2 -10.70 59.29 -39.94
C THR A 2 -9.58 58.53 -39.25
N GLY A 3 -8.46 59.22 -38.84
CA GLY A 3 -7.33 58.58 -38.18
C GLY A 3 -7.37 58.55 -36.65
N ALA A 4 -8.15 59.45 -36.02
CA ALA A 4 -8.16 59.59 -34.55
C ALA A 4 -9.10 58.60 -33.83
N LYS A 5 -10.16 58.10 -34.50
CA LYS A 5 -11.11 57.15 -33.91
C LYS A 5 -10.57 55.71 -33.83
N VAL A 6 -9.65 55.28 -34.68
CA VAL A 6 -9.09 53.94 -34.71
C VAL A 6 -7.99 53.78 -33.63
N LEU A 7 -7.27 54.86 -33.32
CA LEU A 7 -6.22 54.84 -32.26
C LEU A 7 -6.82 54.80 -30.84
N VAL A 8 -7.96 55.44 -30.62
CA VAL A 8 -8.64 55.43 -29.31
C VAL A 8 -9.26 54.05 -29.02
N HIS A 9 -9.77 53.38 -30.06
CA HIS A 9 -10.37 52.05 -29.88
C HIS A 9 -9.29 50.94 -29.61
N LYS A 10 -8.14 51.01 -30.26
CA LYS A 10 -7.00 50.13 -29.97
C LYS A 10 -6.38 50.38 -28.60
N ARG A 11 -6.30 51.63 -28.14
CA ARG A 11 -5.77 51.94 -26.79
C ARG A 11 -6.71 51.45 -25.67
N ASN A 12 -8.03 51.60 -25.86
CA ASN A 12 -9.00 51.07 -24.89
C ASN A 12 -9.10 49.52 -24.88
N MET A 13 -8.83 48.83 -25.98
CA MET A 13 -8.78 47.40 -26.04
C MET A 13 -7.50 46.85 -25.38
N PHE A 14 -6.34 47.52 -25.56
CA PHE A 14 -5.09 47.17 -24.89
C PHE A 14 -5.14 47.45 -23.38
N LEU A 15 -5.76 48.54 -22.94
CA LEU A 15 -5.97 48.83 -21.51
C LEU A 15 -6.96 47.84 -20.89
N LYS A 16 -8.01 47.44 -21.57
CA LYS A 16 -8.93 46.40 -21.09
C LYS A 16 -8.26 45.02 -21.03
N PHE A 17 -7.38 44.70 -21.99
CA PHE A 17 -6.61 43.44 -21.98
C PHE A 17 -5.52 43.44 -20.90
N CYS A 18 -4.86 44.58 -20.65
CA CYS A 18 -3.90 44.71 -19.53
C CYS A 18 -4.60 44.74 -18.18
N LEU A 19 -5.76 45.38 -18.04
CA LEU A 19 -6.56 45.35 -16.81
C LEU A 19 -7.15 43.94 -16.57
N TRP A 20 -7.52 43.22 -17.64
CA TRP A 20 -7.99 41.83 -17.52
C TRP A 20 -6.84 40.89 -17.14
N LYS A 21 -5.64 41.07 -17.70
CA LYS A 21 -4.43 40.33 -17.26
C LYS A 21 -4.01 40.70 -15.83
N MET A 22 -4.11 41.99 -15.43
CA MET A 22 -3.80 42.39 -14.05
C MET A 22 -4.87 41.91 -13.04
N LEU A 23 -6.14 41.86 -13.42
CA LEU A 23 -7.20 41.30 -12.58
C LEU A 23 -7.11 39.75 -12.45
N PHE A 24 -6.64 39.04 -13.49
CA PHE A 24 -6.34 37.62 -13.37
C PHE A 24 -5.02 37.30 -12.66
N SER A 25 -4.04 38.25 -12.68
CA SER A 25 -2.79 38.13 -11.95
C SER A 25 -2.90 38.44 -10.45
N ALA A 26 -3.96 39.17 -10.04
CA ALA A 26 -4.16 39.55 -8.64
C ALA A 26 -5.03 38.57 -7.82
N TYR A 27 -5.59 37.50 -8.46
CA TYR A 27 -6.29 36.41 -7.81
C TYR A 27 -5.54 35.10 -8.04
N SER A 28 -4.29 35.02 -7.54
CA SER A 28 -3.71 33.73 -7.14
C SER A 28 -4.12 33.53 -5.68
N PRO A 29 -5.09 32.66 -5.36
CA PRO A 29 -5.36 32.35 -3.96
C PRO A 29 -4.13 31.67 -3.40
N ILE A 30 -3.57 32.28 -2.38
CA ILE A 30 -2.48 31.74 -1.56
C ILE A 30 -2.93 30.36 -1.09
N GLY A 31 -2.33 29.28 -1.61
CA GLY A 31 -2.60 27.91 -1.15
C GLY A 31 -2.97 26.86 -2.21
N HIS A 32 -2.97 27.16 -3.49
CA HIS A 32 -3.17 26.13 -4.52
C HIS A 32 -1.88 25.35 -4.79
N ALA A 33 -2.02 24.01 -4.94
CA ALA A 33 -0.97 23.19 -5.53
C ALA A 33 -0.54 23.85 -6.87
N LYS A 34 0.76 24.07 -7.05
CA LYS A 34 1.27 24.54 -8.33
C LYS A 34 1.21 23.35 -9.31
N TYR A 35 0.40 23.49 -10.35
CA TYR A 35 0.36 22.54 -11.43
C TYR A 35 1.32 23.00 -12.54
N SER A 36 2.13 22.07 -13.05
CA SER A 36 3.15 22.39 -14.07
C SER A 36 2.56 22.69 -15.45
N SER A 37 1.32 22.30 -15.68
CA SER A 37 0.64 22.44 -16.97
C SER A 37 -0.88 22.60 -16.81
N LEU A 38 -1.56 22.97 -17.90
CA LEU A 38 -3.03 22.87 -17.97
C LEU A 38 -3.48 21.42 -17.77
N PRO A 39 -4.60 21.19 -17.08
CA PRO A 39 -5.10 19.85 -16.85
C PRO A 39 -5.47 19.16 -18.17
N GLU A 40 -5.17 17.87 -18.22
CA GLU A 40 -5.59 16.99 -19.30
C GLU A 40 -6.98 16.43 -19.02
N VAL A 41 -7.85 16.38 -20.02
CA VAL A 41 -9.17 15.75 -19.89
C VAL A 41 -9.02 14.26 -20.08
N VAL A 42 -9.42 13.48 -19.07
CA VAL A 42 -9.29 12.02 -19.03
C VAL A 42 -10.67 11.39 -18.80
N ILE A 43 -10.95 10.33 -19.53
CA ILE A 43 -12.15 9.51 -19.31
C ILE A 43 -11.72 8.14 -18.81
N PRO A 44 -11.90 7.84 -17.49
CA PRO A 44 -11.61 6.53 -16.94
C PRO A 44 -12.57 5.47 -17.52
N LEU A 45 -12.02 4.46 -18.19
CA LEU A 45 -12.80 3.36 -18.72
C LEU A 45 -12.57 2.12 -17.86
N ARG A 46 -13.63 1.61 -17.23
CA ARG A 46 -13.55 0.35 -16.48
C ARG A 46 -13.16 -0.80 -17.40
N VAL A 47 -12.12 -1.53 -17.07
CA VAL A 47 -11.63 -2.69 -17.85
C VAL A 47 -11.75 -3.95 -17.02
N THR A 48 -12.30 -4.98 -17.65
CA THR A 48 -12.19 -6.35 -17.11
C THR A 48 -10.83 -6.88 -17.58
N VAL A 49 -9.88 -6.95 -16.68
CA VAL A 49 -8.55 -7.50 -17.01
C VAL A 49 -8.70 -9.01 -17.13
N THR A 50 -8.76 -9.50 -18.37
CA THR A 50 -8.72 -10.93 -18.73
C THR A 50 -7.26 -11.43 -18.84
N ARG A 51 -6.34 -10.96 -18.01
CA ARG A 51 -5.04 -11.63 -17.85
C ARG A 51 -5.22 -12.76 -16.84
N GLY A 52 -4.86 -13.98 -17.27
CA GLY A 52 -4.98 -15.20 -16.50
C GLY A 52 -4.20 -15.20 -15.20
N ASN A 53 -4.70 -14.51 -14.21
CA ASN A 53 -4.39 -14.67 -12.79
C ASN A 53 -5.40 -13.86 -11.97
N ASN A 54 -6.13 -14.54 -11.11
CA ASN A 54 -6.87 -14.12 -9.93
C ASN A 54 -6.96 -12.61 -9.68
N ILE A 55 -7.98 -11.95 -10.24
CA ILE A 55 -8.48 -10.74 -9.62
C ILE A 55 -9.30 -11.22 -8.42
N SER A 56 -8.76 -11.04 -7.22
CA SER A 56 -9.51 -11.29 -5.99
C SER A 56 -10.79 -10.46 -5.99
N PRO A 57 -11.88 -10.94 -5.41
CA PRO A 57 -13.13 -10.20 -5.32
C PRO A 57 -12.88 -8.78 -4.78
N GLY A 58 -13.47 -7.77 -5.42
CA GLY A 58 -13.35 -6.37 -5.02
C GLY A 58 -12.21 -5.58 -5.69
N TRP A 59 -11.35 -6.18 -6.51
CA TRP A 59 -10.38 -5.42 -7.29
C TRP A 59 -11.07 -4.70 -8.47
N LEU A 60 -10.62 -3.46 -8.72
CA LEU A 60 -11.07 -2.63 -9.84
C LEU A 60 -9.90 -2.31 -10.77
N SER A 61 -10.17 -2.29 -12.07
CA SER A 61 -9.19 -1.81 -13.05
C SER A 61 -9.82 -0.79 -13.97
N TYR A 62 -9.09 0.29 -14.22
CA TYR A 62 -9.47 1.35 -15.15
C TYR A 62 -8.36 1.60 -16.15
N SER A 63 -8.75 1.87 -17.39
CA SER A 63 -7.87 2.39 -18.43
C SER A 63 -7.95 3.90 -18.47
N LEU A 64 -6.83 4.58 -18.37
CA LEU A 64 -6.68 6.03 -18.45
C LEU A 64 -5.78 6.38 -19.62
N ASN A 65 -6.08 7.48 -20.29
CA ASN A 65 -5.20 8.04 -21.31
C ASN A 65 -4.60 9.33 -20.77
N ILE A 66 -3.32 9.31 -20.39
CA ILE A 66 -2.61 10.44 -19.77
C ILE A 66 -1.28 10.61 -20.50
N GLY A 67 -0.95 11.86 -20.87
CA GLY A 67 0.27 12.16 -21.64
C GLY A 67 0.28 11.52 -23.02
N GLY A 68 -0.88 11.26 -23.62
CA GLY A 68 -1.00 10.59 -24.91
C GLY A 68 -0.75 9.08 -24.89
N GLN A 69 -0.53 8.49 -23.70
CA GLN A 69 -0.32 7.04 -23.51
C GLN A 69 -1.47 6.44 -22.70
N ARG A 70 -1.76 5.18 -23.02
CA ARG A 70 -2.79 4.41 -22.32
C ARG A 70 -2.15 3.68 -21.14
N HIS A 71 -2.66 3.95 -19.93
CA HIS A 71 -2.26 3.28 -18.69
C HIS A 71 -3.43 2.48 -18.13
N ILE A 72 -3.14 1.33 -17.56
CA ILE A 72 -4.11 0.51 -16.84
C ILE A 72 -3.74 0.60 -15.36
N ILE A 73 -4.65 1.15 -14.56
CA ILE A 73 -4.52 1.16 -13.10
C ILE A 73 -5.30 -0.01 -12.52
N THR A 74 -4.67 -0.76 -11.64
CA THR A 74 -5.26 -1.90 -10.93
C THR A 74 -5.23 -1.62 -9.44
N MET A 75 -6.39 -1.68 -8.77
CA MET A 75 -6.53 -1.22 -7.40
C MET A 75 -7.44 -2.12 -6.56
N LYS A 76 -7.12 -2.21 -5.28
CA LYS A 76 -7.86 -2.99 -4.27
C LYS A 76 -8.53 -2.05 -3.26
N PRO A 77 -9.69 -2.43 -2.68
CA PRO A 77 -10.32 -1.62 -1.66
C PRO A 77 -9.42 -1.51 -0.43
N LYS A 78 -9.25 -0.29 0.07
CA LYS A 78 -8.55 -0.02 1.32
C LYS A 78 -9.54 -0.16 2.46
N LYS A 79 -9.36 -1.20 3.24
CA LYS A 79 -10.11 -1.43 4.49
C LYS A 79 -9.44 -0.68 5.64
N ASN A 80 -10.17 -0.48 6.72
CA ASN A 80 -9.63 0.07 7.98
C ASN A 80 -9.17 1.55 7.93
N LEU A 81 -9.80 2.40 7.12
CA LEU A 81 -9.53 3.84 7.13
C LEU A 81 -10.15 4.53 8.36
N ILE A 82 -11.25 4.01 8.85
CA ILE A 82 -12.00 4.55 9.97
C ILE A 82 -12.33 3.44 10.96
N SER A 83 -12.33 3.79 12.24
CA SER A 83 -12.76 2.88 13.30
C SER A 83 -14.26 2.61 13.24
N ARG A 84 -14.69 1.40 13.57
CA ARG A 84 -16.12 1.09 13.77
C ARG A 84 -16.74 1.88 14.90
N ASN A 85 -15.97 2.14 15.94
CA ASN A 85 -16.35 2.97 17.08
C ASN A 85 -15.87 4.41 16.88
N PHE A 86 -15.93 4.90 15.63
CA PHE A 86 -15.55 6.26 15.31
C PHE A 86 -16.39 7.26 16.12
N LEU A 87 -15.72 8.20 16.78
CA LEU A 87 -16.36 9.23 17.60
C LEU A 87 -16.25 10.58 16.92
N LEU A 88 -17.38 11.26 16.77
CA LEU A 88 -17.47 12.65 16.36
C LEU A 88 -17.77 13.51 17.58
N PHE A 89 -16.92 14.50 17.81
CA PHE A 89 -17.12 15.52 18.85
C PHE A 89 -17.46 16.86 18.21
N THR A 90 -18.54 17.47 18.66
CA THR A 90 -18.98 18.81 18.26
C THR A 90 -19.38 19.62 19.50
N TYR A 91 -19.82 20.86 19.32
CA TYR A 91 -20.21 21.74 20.43
C TYR A 91 -21.60 22.30 20.21
N SER A 92 -22.44 22.30 21.25
CA SER A 92 -23.76 22.94 21.26
C SER A 92 -23.61 24.46 21.19
N ASP A 93 -24.71 25.16 20.94
CA ASP A 93 -24.76 26.64 20.99
C ASP A 93 -24.44 27.19 22.39
N GLN A 94 -24.56 26.37 23.42
CA GLN A 94 -24.20 26.70 24.81
C GLN A 94 -22.73 26.39 25.13
N GLY A 95 -22.00 25.77 24.19
CA GLY A 95 -20.61 25.39 24.34
C GLY A 95 -20.38 24.01 24.99
N ASP A 96 -21.45 23.22 25.17
CA ASP A 96 -21.35 21.87 25.71
C ASP A 96 -20.82 20.92 24.66
N LEU A 97 -19.96 19.98 25.07
CA LEU A 97 -19.42 18.94 24.20
C LEU A 97 -20.51 17.91 23.87
N LEU A 98 -20.72 17.69 22.58
CA LEU A 98 -21.61 16.65 22.05
C LEU A 98 -20.74 15.51 21.47
N GLU A 99 -21.13 14.28 21.81
CA GLU A 99 -20.46 13.06 21.30
C GLU A 99 -21.45 12.24 20.50
N GLU A 100 -21.06 11.87 19.27
CA GLU A 100 -21.88 11.13 18.33
C GLU A 100 -21.07 9.98 17.69
N GLN A 101 -21.77 8.91 17.31
CA GLN A 101 -21.22 7.83 16.48
C GLN A 101 -21.94 7.80 15.14
N PRO A 102 -21.58 8.67 14.20
CA PRO A 102 -22.23 8.69 12.89
C PRO A 102 -21.84 7.45 12.08
N PHE A 103 -22.78 6.94 11.29
CA PHE A 103 -22.45 5.96 10.26
C PHE A 103 -21.63 6.66 9.17
N VAL A 104 -20.49 6.07 8.81
CA VAL A 104 -19.58 6.62 7.80
C VAL A 104 -19.28 5.56 6.74
N GLN A 105 -19.63 5.86 5.49
CA GLN A 105 -19.32 5.02 4.35
C GLN A 105 -17.83 5.06 4.06
N ASN A 106 -17.17 3.90 3.98
CA ASN A 106 -15.72 3.77 3.77
C ASN A 106 -15.32 2.69 2.77
N ASP A 107 -16.26 2.17 1.98
CA ASP A 107 -16.08 1.09 1.02
C ASP A 107 -15.67 1.55 -0.40
N CYS A 108 -15.51 2.86 -0.58
CA CYS A 108 -15.20 3.49 -1.86
C CYS A 108 -13.75 4.00 -1.99
N TYR A 109 -12.84 3.60 -1.11
CA TYR A 109 -11.44 4.01 -1.10
C TYR A 109 -10.54 2.88 -1.57
N TYR A 110 -9.56 3.21 -2.41
CA TYR A 110 -8.73 2.21 -3.09
C TYR A 110 -7.26 2.59 -3.11
N HIS A 111 -6.41 1.57 -3.01
CA HIS A 111 -4.98 1.65 -3.28
C HIS A 111 -4.61 0.68 -4.39
N GLY A 112 -3.63 1.04 -5.20
CA GLY A 112 -3.22 0.21 -6.32
C GLY A 112 -1.94 0.68 -6.97
N TYR A 113 -1.74 0.24 -8.20
CA TYR A 113 -0.57 0.50 -9.01
C TYR A 113 -0.96 0.58 -10.50
N VAL A 114 -0.04 1.05 -11.32
CA VAL A 114 -0.15 1.02 -12.78
C VAL A 114 0.40 -0.31 -13.26
N ASP A 115 -0.33 -1.03 -14.13
CA ASP A 115 0.05 -2.40 -14.55
C ASP A 115 1.45 -2.48 -15.16
N GLU A 116 1.91 -1.44 -15.86
CA GLU A 116 3.24 -1.35 -16.46
C GLU A 116 4.34 -1.05 -15.43
N ASP A 117 3.96 -0.50 -14.25
CA ASP A 117 4.86 -0.12 -13.16
C ASP A 117 4.28 -0.55 -11.80
N PRO A 118 4.57 -1.79 -11.35
CA PRO A 118 4.07 -2.31 -10.07
C PRO A 118 4.52 -1.54 -8.82
N GLU A 119 5.53 -0.67 -8.95
CA GLU A 119 6.03 0.19 -7.87
C GLU A 119 5.38 1.57 -7.85
N SER A 120 4.56 1.88 -8.85
CA SER A 120 3.77 3.10 -8.91
C SER A 120 2.73 3.12 -7.79
N LEU A 121 2.30 4.31 -7.44
CA LEU A 121 1.33 4.51 -6.37
C LEU A 121 0.01 5.05 -6.95
N VAL A 122 -1.08 4.34 -6.66
CA VAL A 122 -2.45 4.76 -6.98
C VAL A 122 -3.23 4.85 -5.69
N ILE A 123 -3.70 6.06 -5.37
CA ILE A 123 -4.49 6.37 -4.16
C ILE A 123 -5.73 7.11 -4.60
N VAL A 124 -6.85 6.45 -4.66
CA VAL A 124 -8.08 7.05 -5.18
C VAL A 124 -9.31 6.68 -4.38
N ASN A 125 -10.38 7.45 -4.56
CA ASN A 125 -11.72 7.08 -4.14
C ASN A 125 -12.69 7.10 -5.32
N THR A 126 -13.80 6.38 -5.16
CA THR A 126 -14.90 6.30 -6.12
C THR A 126 -16.25 6.66 -5.48
N CYS A 127 -16.23 7.34 -4.34
CA CYS A 127 -17.38 7.53 -3.45
C CYS A 127 -18.59 8.22 -4.09
N PHE A 128 -18.37 9.01 -5.12
CA PHE A 128 -19.45 9.73 -5.83
C PHE A 128 -19.60 9.28 -7.28
N GLY A 129 -19.23 8.03 -7.59
CA GLY A 129 -19.26 7.49 -8.95
C GLY A 129 -18.18 8.06 -9.87
N SER A 130 -17.23 8.84 -9.31
CA SER A 130 -16.11 9.45 -10.02
C SER A 130 -14.78 9.02 -9.41
N LEU A 131 -13.72 8.99 -10.23
CA LEU A 131 -12.37 8.68 -9.76
C LEU A 131 -11.70 9.96 -9.26
N GLN A 132 -11.29 10.00 -7.99
CA GLN A 132 -10.61 11.16 -7.42
C GLN A 132 -9.43 10.73 -6.55
N GLY A 133 -8.26 11.36 -6.72
CA GLY A 133 -7.09 11.11 -5.89
C GLY A 133 -5.77 11.32 -6.62
N THR A 134 -4.75 10.58 -6.25
CA THR A 134 -3.36 10.72 -6.72
C THR A 134 -2.92 9.46 -7.48
N LEU A 135 -2.23 9.68 -8.60
CA LEU A 135 -1.64 8.64 -9.45
C LEU A 135 -0.16 8.97 -9.65
N GLU A 136 0.72 8.01 -9.42
CA GLU A 136 2.11 8.07 -9.85
C GLU A 136 2.27 7.23 -11.12
N ILE A 137 2.73 7.84 -12.20
CA ILE A 137 2.93 7.20 -13.49
C ILE A 137 4.33 7.56 -13.97
N ASN A 138 5.22 6.58 -14.14
CA ASN A 138 6.60 6.79 -14.60
C ASN A 138 7.34 7.87 -13.79
N GLY A 139 7.21 7.86 -12.46
CA GLY A 139 7.83 8.82 -11.56
C GLY A 139 7.22 10.22 -11.59
N THR A 140 6.12 10.42 -12.31
CA THR A 140 5.38 11.69 -12.35
C THR A 140 4.08 11.54 -11.56
N THR A 141 3.83 12.46 -10.63
CA THR A 141 2.60 12.48 -9.83
C THR A 141 1.52 13.30 -10.52
N TYR A 142 0.32 12.73 -10.62
CA TYR A 142 -0.88 13.37 -11.13
C TYR A 142 -1.95 13.40 -10.06
N GLU A 143 -2.70 14.50 -9.96
CA GLU A 143 -3.95 14.56 -9.23
C GLU A 143 -5.10 14.44 -10.22
N ILE A 144 -5.99 13.44 -10.02
CA ILE A 144 -7.19 13.25 -10.84
C ILE A 144 -8.42 13.66 -10.05
N MET A 145 -9.30 14.41 -10.68
CA MET A 145 -10.58 14.84 -10.10
C MET A 145 -11.67 14.95 -11.16
N PRO A 146 -12.94 14.75 -10.79
CA PRO A 146 -14.05 14.91 -11.73
C PRO A 146 -14.14 16.37 -12.23
N LYS A 147 -14.34 16.53 -13.52
CA LYS A 147 -14.67 17.81 -14.13
C LYS A 147 -16.13 18.12 -13.83
N SER A 148 -16.39 19.01 -12.85
CA SER A 148 -17.71 19.30 -12.26
C SER A 148 -18.96 18.85 -13.05
N SER A 149 -19.93 18.24 -12.35
CA SER A 149 -21.36 18.01 -12.67
C SER A 149 -21.84 17.85 -14.12
N THR A 150 -20.99 17.44 -15.06
CA THR A 150 -21.42 17.08 -16.40
C THR A 150 -21.81 15.61 -16.45
N SER A 151 -22.84 15.27 -17.23
CA SER A 151 -23.29 13.90 -17.53
C SER A 151 -22.24 13.06 -18.28
N THR A 152 -21.07 13.62 -18.56
CA THR A 152 -19.92 12.96 -19.18
C THR A 152 -18.93 12.58 -18.09
N PHE A 153 -18.49 11.34 -18.04
CA PHE A 153 -17.50 10.81 -17.08
C PHE A 153 -16.11 11.44 -17.26
N GLU A 154 -16.06 12.75 -17.60
CA GLU A 154 -14.81 13.47 -17.80
C GLU A 154 -14.15 13.82 -16.48
N HIS A 155 -12.86 13.57 -16.42
CA HIS A 155 -11.99 13.93 -15.30
C HIS A 155 -10.89 14.87 -15.78
N LEU A 156 -10.34 15.63 -14.86
CA LEU A 156 -9.18 16.47 -15.08
C LEU A 156 -7.99 15.83 -14.38
N ALA A 157 -6.94 15.53 -15.14
CA ALA A 157 -5.67 15.08 -14.61
C ALA A 157 -4.71 16.27 -14.58
N TYR A 158 -4.26 16.63 -13.39
CA TYR A 158 -3.31 17.72 -13.16
C TYR A 158 -1.93 17.12 -12.89
N LYS A 159 -0.95 17.48 -13.70
CA LYS A 159 0.44 17.12 -13.44
C LYS A 159 0.97 18.00 -12.30
N MET A 160 1.41 17.35 -11.22
CA MET A 160 2.03 18.04 -10.08
C MET A 160 3.46 18.49 -10.46
N GLU A 161 3.87 19.68 -10.05
CA GLU A 161 5.26 20.12 -10.28
C GLU A 161 6.22 19.22 -9.49
N SER A 162 7.16 18.58 -10.20
CA SER A 162 8.39 18.09 -9.60
C SER A 162 9.25 19.34 -9.34
N GLY A 163 9.70 19.57 -8.12
CA GLY A 163 10.49 20.76 -7.76
C GLY A 163 11.87 20.89 -8.44
N GLU A 164 11.93 20.59 -9.75
CA GLU A 164 13.16 20.50 -10.54
C GLU A 164 13.81 21.85 -10.83
N SER A 165 13.06 22.96 -10.81
CA SER A 165 13.60 24.26 -11.22
C SER A 165 13.88 25.24 -10.07
N GLU A 166 13.07 25.27 -9.02
CA GLU A 166 13.32 26.02 -7.79
C GLU A 166 12.57 25.40 -6.61
N PRO A 167 13.22 25.26 -5.42
CA PRO A 167 12.53 24.76 -4.22
C PRO A 167 11.33 25.66 -3.87
N SER A 168 10.19 25.08 -3.56
CA SER A 168 9.03 25.83 -3.08
C SER A 168 9.44 26.67 -1.86
N PRO A 169 9.03 27.95 -1.77
CA PRO A 169 9.23 28.74 -0.55
C PRO A 169 8.44 28.19 0.64
N MET A 170 7.42 27.39 0.38
CA MET A 170 6.59 26.74 1.40
C MET A 170 7.32 25.56 2.01
N ARG A 171 7.37 25.47 3.34
CA ARG A 171 8.14 24.47 4.09
C ARG A 171 7.51 24.10 5.42
N CYS A 172 8.04 23.07 6.05
CA CYS A 172 7.75 22.70 7.44
C CYS A 172 8.30 23.75 8.42
N GLY A 173 7.63 23.92 9.56
CA GLY A 173 8.02 24.85 10.62
C GLY A 173 9.13 24.32 11.53
N LEU A 174 9.61 23.08 11.35
CA LEU A 174 10.66 22.50 12.17
C LEU A 174 12.03 23.04 11.77
N SER A 175 12.46 24.13 12.43
CA SER A 175 13.80 24.72 12.31
C SER A 175 14.75 24.13 13.33
N GLU A 176 16.08 24.34 13.16
CA GLU A 176 17.08 23.90 14.15
C GLU A 176 16.84 24.51 15.54
N GLU A 177 16.36 25.75 15.61
CA GLU A 177 15.98 26.41 16.85
C GLU A 177 14.78 25.74 17.51
N GLU A 178 13.79 25.35 16.72
CA GLU A 178 12.60 24.64 17.19
C GLU A 178 12.97 23.22 17.67
N ILE A 179 13.86 22.51 16.97
CA ILE A 179 14.41 21.21 17.41
C ILE A 179 15.09 21.35 18.76
N ALA A 180 15.97 22.33 18.92
CA ALA A 180 16.65 22.59 20.19
C ALA A 180 15.67 22.91 21.33
N ARG A 181 14.61 23.65 21.03
CA ARG A 181 13.52 23.94 21.99
C ARG A 181 12.77 22.67 22.40
N GLN A 182 12.43 21.80 21.45
CA GLN A 182 11.71 20.55 21.70
C GLN A 182 12.56 19.56 22.52
N MET A 183 13.86 19.45 22.21
CA MET A 183 14.77 18.59 22.99
C MET A 183 14.81 18.97 24.46
N LYS A 184 14.91 20.27 24.79
CA LYS A 184 14.85 20.76 26.17
C LYS A 184 13.56 20.41 26.89
N LEU A 185 12.42 20.44 26.19
CA LEU A 185 11.12 20.04 26.72
C LEU A 185 11.05 18.54 27.00
N GLN A 186 11.69 17.72 26.16
CA GLN A 186 11.68 16.26 26.32
C GLN A 186 12.60 15.79 27.46
N GLU A 187 13.75 16.42 27.64
CA GLU A 187 14.67 16.14 28.76
C GLU A 187 14.01 16.35 30.13
N SER A 188 13.12 17.32 30.25
CA SER A 188 12.36 17.59 31.49
C SER A 188 11.27 16.56 31.79
N ASN A 189 10.89 15.74 30.83
CA ASN A 189 9.80 14.75 30.92
C ASN A 189 10.27 13.30 30.71
N ALA A 190 11.56 13.02 30.84
CA ALA A 190 12.12 11.70 30.61
C ALA A 190 11.61 10.68 31.64
N SER A 191 10.56 9.97 31.28
CA SER A 191 10.17 8.74 31.95
C SER A 191 10.96 7.57 31.34
N THR A 192 11.53 6.76 32.22
CA THR A 192 12.23 5.51 31.88
C THR A 192 11.29 4.58 31.13
N LEU A 193 11.45 4.49 29.82
CA LEU A 193 10.74 3.55 28.97
C LEU A 193 11.41 2.19 29.03
N LEU A 194 10.67 1.17 29.44
CA LEU A 194 11.07 -0.23 29.33
C LEU A 194 11.31 -0.56 27.85
N GLN A 195 12.55 -0.92 27.50
CA GLN A 195 12.88 -1.54 26.23
C GLN A 195 12.25 -2.93 26.20
N ILE A 196 11.29 -3.14 25.33
CA ILE A 196 10.80 -4.48 25.00
C ILE A 196 11.61 -4.93 23.79
N PRO A 197 12.42 -6.01 23.89
CA PRO A 197 13.14 -6.53 22.75
C PRO A 197 12.14 -7.25 21.83
N TYR A 198 11.83 -6.65 20.69
CA TYR A 198 11.10 -7.29 19.60
C TYR A 198 12.09 -7.83 18.59
N GLU A 199 12.19 -9.15 18.48
CA GLU A 199 13.15 -9.82 17.60
C GLU A 199 12.84 -9.72 16.10
N ASN A 200 11.59 -9.36 15.70
CA ASN A 200 11.18 -9.28 14.28
C ASN A 200 10.24 -8.11 14.01
N TRP A 201 10.61 -6.92 14.41
CA TRP A 201 9.75 -5.73 14.33
C TRP A 201 9.35 -5.33 12.90
N TRP A 202 10.14 -5.59 11.88
CA TRP A 202 9.87 -5.27 10.47
C TRP A 202 8.78 -6.14 9.85
N THR A 203 8.45 -7.29 10.42
CA THR A 203 7.38 -8.16 9.96
C THR A 203 6.03 -7.81 10.58
N HIS A 204 6.00 -6.89 11.56
CA HIS A 204 4.76 -6.53 12.24
C HIS A 204 4.10 -5.33 11.58
N HIS A 205 2.87 -5.52 11.17
CA HIS A 205 2.01 -4.44 10.72
C HIS A 205 1.67 -3.52 11.90
N ARG A 206 1.74 -2.20 11.68
CA ARG A 206 1.50 -1.19 12.72
C ARG A 206 0.18 -0.49 12.48
N PHE A 207 -0.46 -0.07 13.57
CA PHE A 207 -1.69 0.68 13.53
C PHE A 207 -1.54 1.97 14.33
N ILE A 208 -2.07 3.07 13.78
CA ILE A 208 -2.11 4.37 14.43
C ILE A 208 -3.55 4.69 14.76
N ASP A 209 -3.83 4.88 16.03
CA ASP A 209 -5.07 5.49 16.51
C ASP A 209 -4.98 7.00 16.28
N TYR A 210 -5.54 7.47 15.15
CA TYR A 210 -5.43 8.84 14.69
C TYR A 210 -6.63 9.67 15.09
N PHE A 211 -6.36 10.78 15.77
CA PHE A 211 -7.34 11.76 16.17
C PHE A 211 -7.14 13.07 15.42
N VAL A 212 -8.18 13.60 14.83
CA VAL A 212 -8.14 14.87 14.10
C VAL A 212 -9.01 15.91 14.78
N VAL A 213 -8.49 17.15 14.87
CA VAL A 213 -9.24 18.32 15.32
C VAL A 213 -9.32 19.33 14.17
N ILE A 214 -10.51 19.82 13.88
CA ILE A 214 -10.77 20.81 12.81
C ILE A 214 -11.15 22.14 13.45
N ASP A 215 -10.47 23.21 13.05
CA ASP A 215 -10.74 24.57 13.52
C ASP A 215 -12.07 25.12 12.99
N HIS A 216 -12.62 26.11 13.66
CA HIS A 216 -13.89 26.71 13.30
C HIS A 216 -13.90 27.29 11.88
N LYS A 217 -12.82 27.96 11.43
CA LYS A 217 -12.75 28.53 10.08
C LYS A 217 -12.82 27.47 8.96
N ARG A 218 -12.22 26.30 9.18
CA ARG A 218 -12.33 25.17 8.23
C ARG A 218 -13.74 24.60 8.22
N TYR A 219 -14.38 24.46 9.38
CA TYR A 219 -15.77 24.03 9.48
C TYR A 219 -16.73 24.95 8.74
N VAL A 220 -16.61 26.29 8.97
CA VAL A 220 -17.41 27.29 8.23
C VAL A 220 -17.15 27.20 6.72
N HIS A 221 -15.90 27.02 6.31
CA HIS A 221 -15.55 26.85 4.88
C HIS A 221 -16.22 25.64 4.24
N ARG A 222 -16.54 24.62 5.01
CA ARG A 222 -17.33 23.44 4.59
C ARG A 222 -18.83 23.61 4.84
N ASN A 223 -19.33 24.85 4.81
CA ASN A 223 -20.74 25.21 4.98
C ASN A 223 -21.37 24.69 6.28
N ASN A 224 -20.60 24.64 7.35
CA ASN A 224 -21.03 24.12 8.66
C ASN A 224 -21.54 22.66 8.58
N ASN A 225 -20.95 21.85 7.69
CA ASN A 225 -21.39 20.48 7.45
C ASN A 225 -20.34 19.48 7.96
N THR A 226 -20.67 18.79 9.06
CA THR A 226 -19.82 17.78 9.70
C THR A 226 -19.59 16.56 8.81
N THR A 227 -20.60 16.15 8.02
CA THR A 227 -20.48 15.03 7.08
C THR A 227 -19.42 15.31 6.03
N THR A 228 -19.40 16.54 5.47
CA THR A 228 -18.36 16.96 4.52
C THR A 228 -16.99 16.97 5.18
N CYS A 229 -16.88 17.41 6.44
CA CYS A 229 -15.62 17.35 7.19
C CYS A 229 -15.12 15.91 7.37
N ILE A 230 -16.02 14.98 7.69
CA ILE A 230 -15.67 13.55 7.80
C ILE A 230 -15.17 13.01 6.46
N GLN A 231 -15.86 13.32 5.36
CA GLN A 231 -15.48 12.87 4.00
C GLN A 231 -14.11 13.42 3.58
N ASP A 232 -13.84 14.71 3.84
CA ASP A 232 -12.52 15.30 3.63
C ASP A 232 -11.44 14.53 4.40
N MET A 233 -11.69 14.22 5.67
CA MET A 233 -10.72 13.52 6.51
C MET A 233 -10.49 12.08 6.05
N LEU A 234 -11.51 11.37 5.60
CA LEU A 234 -11.34 10.03 5.04
C LEU A 234 -10.48 10.05 3.78
N GLN A 235 -10.67 11.02 2.90
CA GLN A 235 -9.84 11.15 1.71
C GLN A 235 -8.38 11.49 2.08
N VAL A 236 -8.17 12.37 3.03
CA VAL A 236 -6.84 12.70 3.57
C VAL A 236 -6.18 11.46 4.19
N VAL A 237 -6.89 10.72 5.05
CA VAL A 237 -6.39 9.49 5.67
C VAL A 237 -6.11 8.39 4.65
N ASN A 238 -6.92 8.29 3.58
CA ASN A 238 -6.64 7.40 2.47
C ASN A 238 -5.30 7.76 1.80
N GLY A 239 -5.04 9.06 1.57
CA GLY A 239 -3.77 9.56 1.04
C GLY A 239 -2.59 9.20 1.94
N ILE A 240 -2.69 9.50 3.24
CA ILE A 240 -1.65 9.18 4.23
C ILE A 240 -1.35 7.67 4.22
N ASN A 241 -2.38 6.83 4.24
CA ASN A 241 -2.21 5.38 4.19
C ASN A 241 -1.47 4.90 2.94
N GLY A 242 -1.65 5.56 1.79
CA GLY A 242 -0.92 5.25 0.57
C GLY A 242 0.58 5.50 0.74
N TYR A 243 0.96 6.64 1.35
CA TYR A 243 2.38 6.95 1.62
C TYR A 243 2.98 6.02 2.69
N TYR A 244 2.22 5.69 3.74
CA TYR A 244 2.65 4.84 4.85
C TYR A 244 2.59 3.33 4.54
N LEU A 245 2.04 2.94 3.38
CA LEU A 245 2.03 1.54 2.94
C LEU A 245 3.45 0.97 2.83
N GLN A 246 4.40 1.80 2.37
CA GLN A 246 5.81 1.41 2.22
C GLN A 246 6.48 1.00 3.54
N ILE A 247 5.97 1.47 4.66
CA ILE A 247 6.48 1.19 6.01
C ILE A 247 5.51 0.34 6.83
N GLN A 248 4.57 -0.36 6.17
CA GLN A 248 3.57 -1.26 6.77
C GLN A 248 2.87 -0.66 7.98
N THR A 249 2.40 0.58 7.83
CA THR A 249 1.71 1.30 8.89
C THR A 249 0.35 1.74 8.40
N ASP A 250 -0.71 1.30 9.07
CA ASP A 250 -2.08 1.73 8.81
C ASP A 250 -2.48 2.85 9.77
N VAL A 251 -2.92 3.96 9.22
CA VAL A 251 -3.48 5.08 9.97
C VAL A 251 -5.00 4.94 9.97
N VAL A 252 -5.57 4.78 11.15
CA VAL A 252 -7.02 4.56 11.35
C VAL A 252 -7.61 5.81 11.98
N LEU A 253 -8.52 6.48 11.30
CA LEU A 253 -9.28 7.60 11.86
C LEU A 253 -10.24 7.06 12.93
N THR A 254 -9.94 7.31 14.17
CA THR A 254 -10.76 6.84 15.29
C THR A 254 -11.65 7.93 15.87
N LYS A 255 -11.22 9.19 15.75
CA LYS A 255 -11.90 10.32 16.34
C LYS A 255 -11.74 11.59 15.51
N LEU A 256 -12.80 12.38 15.46
CA LEU A 256 -12.81 13.70 14.85
C LEU A 256 -13.47 14.68 15.81
N GLU A 257 -12.77 15.76 16.13
CA GLU A 257 -13.37 16.88 16.89
C GLU A 257 -13.48 18.09 15.97
N VAL A 258 -14.67 18.64 15.87
CA VAL A 258 -14.96 19.84 15.08
C VAL A 258 -15.32 20.99 16.02
N TRP A 259 -14.52 22.03 16.00
CA TRP A 259 -14.81 23.23 16.75
C TRP A 259 -15.94 24.02 16.05
N SER A 260 -17.18 23.56 16.27
CA SER A 260 -18.36 24.02 15.52
C SER A 260 -18.78 25.46 15.87
N GLN A 261 -18.50 25.96 17.07
CA GLN A 261 -18.91 27.30 17.51
C GLN A 261 -17.79 28.33 17.42
N ASN A 262 -16.64 28.02 17.99
CA ASN A 262 -15.44 28.85 17.98
C ASN A 262 -14.21 28.01 18.25
N ASN A 263 -13.02 28.58 18.00
CA ASN A 263 -11.76 27.93 18.33
C ASN A 263 -11.54 27.89 19.85
N LEU A 264 -11.16 26.73 20.39
CA LEU A 264 -10.93 26.55 21.82
C LEU A 264 -9.55 26.99 22.28
N ILE A 265 -8.69 27.36 21.35
CA ILE A 265 -7.39 27.99 21.60
C ILE A 265 -7.20 29.17 20.64
N ASN A 266 -6.26 30.05 20.98
CA ASN A 266 -5.89 31.15 20.08
C ASN A 266 -5.00 30.63 18.95
N VAL A 267 -5.56 30.47 17.75
CA VAL A 267 -4.86 30.03 16.52
C VAL A 267 -4.22 31.21 15.75
N GLU A 268 -4.41 32.46 16.22
CA GLU A 268 -3.92 33.68 15.55
C GLU A 268 -2.45 34.00 15.88
N GLN A 269 -1.78 33.15 16.65
CA GLN A 269 -0.37 33.28 17.03
C GLN A 269 0.58 32.65 15.99
N GLU A 270 1.87 32.69 16.22
CA GLU A 270 2.88 31.95 15.49
C GLU A 270 2.65 30.44 15.62
N MET A 271 2.97 29.67 14.58
CA MET A 271 2.65 28.23 14.53
C MET A 271 3.23 27.45 15.72
N SER A 272 4.45 27.77 16.16
CA SER A 272 5.09 27.14 17.33
C SER A 272 4.34 27.38 18.64
N LYS A 273 3.78 28.58 18.82
CA LYS A 273 2.94 28.92 19.97
C LYS A 273 1.58 28.21 19.91
N VAL A 274 1.01 28.07 18.69
CA VAL A 274 -0.23 27.33 18.47
C VAL A 274 -0.03 25.85 18.76
N LEU A 275 1.09 25.25 18.33
CA LEU A 275 1.42 23.85 18.64
C LEU A 275 1.49 23.62 20.15
N GLY A 276 2.20 24.49 20.89
CA GLY A 276 2.28 24.43 22.35
C GLY A 276 0.92 24.60 23.04
N ALA A 277 0.11 25.55 22.59
CA ALA A 277 -1.23 25.79 23.10
C ALA A 277 -2.17 24.60 22.83
N PHE A 278 -2.09 24.04 21.64
CA PHE A 278 -2.88 22.86 21.23
C PHE A 278 -2.54 21.61 22.07
N CYS A 279 -1.25 21.31 22.21
CA CYS A 279 -0.83 20.19 23.06
C CYS A 279 -1.26 20.38 24.53
N ASN A 280 -1.11 21.57 25.07
CA ASN A 280 -1.54 21.86 26.44
C ASN A 280 -3.06 21.75 26.62
N TRP A 281 -3.84 22.22 25.65
CA TRP A 281 -5.30 22.04 25.64
C TRP A 281 -5.65 20.56 25.58
N LYS A 282 -5.05 19.80 24.69
CA LYS A 282 -5.25 18.36 24.54
C LYS A 282 -4.97 17.60 25.84
N ILE A 283 -3.84 17.89 26.51
CA ILE A 283 -3.47 17.24 27.78
C ILE A 283 -4.52 17.51 28.86
N LYS A 284 -5.04 18.72 28.92
CA LYS A 284 -6.03 19.12 29.94
C LYS A 284 -7.42 18.57 29.67
N THR A 285 -7.83 18.46 28.43
CA THR A 285 -9.21 18.15 28.02
C THR A 285 -9.38 16.73 27.50
N ILE A 286 -8.57 16.31 26.53
CA ILE A 286 -8.71 15.05 25.80
C ILE A 286 -7.99 13.90 26.50
N GLY A 287 -6.77 14.13 27.01
CA GLY A 287 -5.90 13.07 27.52
C GLY A 287 -6.50 12.24 28.68
N LYS A 288 -7.55 12.75 29.31
CA LYS A 288 -8.32 12.04 30.37
C LYS A 288 -9.55 11.32 29.82
N ARG A 289 -10.01 11.63 28.62
CA ARG A 289 -11.25 11.12 28.02
C ARG A 289 -11.02 9.98 27.04
N VAL A 290 -10.01 10.12 26.16
CA VAL A 290 -9.90 9.25 25.00
C VAL A 290 -8.45 8.94 24.69
N ARG A 291 -8.14 7.64 24.51
CA ARG A 291 -6.83 7.19 24.04
C ARG A 291 -6.63 7.55 22.56
N HIS A 292 -5.44 7.93 22.19
CA HIS A 292 -4.99 8.17 20.80
C HIS A 292 -3.47 8.11 20.74
N ASP A 293 -2.93 7.72 19.57
CA ASP A 293 -1.48 7.60 19.38
C ASP A 293 -0.89 8.87 18.79
N ILE A 294 -1.64 9.59 17.92
CA ILE A 294 -1.29 10.87 17.32
C ILE A 294 -2.55 11.73 17.23
N ILE A 295 -2.40 13.04 17.49
CA ILE A 295 -3.46 14.03 17.32
C ILE A 295 -2.97 15.25 16.53
N HIS A 296 -3.69 15.61 15.47
CA HIS A 296 -3.39 16.78 14.65
C HIS A 296 -4.52 17.81 14.65
N LEU A 297 -4.14 19.09 14.75
CA LEU A 297 -5.05 20.22 14.58
C LEU A 297 -4.92 20.75 13.14
N PHE A 298 -6.04 20.86 12.46
CA PHE A 298 -6.17 21.43 11.12
C PHE A 298 -6.75 22.84 11.19
N VAL A 299 -5.96 23.82 10.79
CA VAL A 299 -6.31 25.23 10.92
C VAL A 299 -6.42 25.88 9.54
N ARG A 300 -7.54 26.51 9.24
CA ARG A 300 -7.69 27.27 7.99
C ARG A 300 -7.10 28.69 8.15
N ARG A 301 -5.77 28.74 8.22
CA ARG A 301 -5.01 29.97 8.34
C ARG A 301 -3.64 29.84 7.70
N SER A 302 -3.14 30.93 7.13
CA SER A 302 -1.74 31.03 6.68
C SER A 302 -0.81 31.38 7.85
N TYR A 303 0.26 30.64 7.96
CA TYR A 303 1.39 30.94 8.87
C TYR A 303 2.64 31.36 8.06
N GLY A 304 2.43 32.21 7.04
CA GLY A 304 3.49 32.61 6.12
C GLY A 304 3.92 31.47 5.22
N ILE A 305 5.19 31.10 5.30
CA ILE A 305 5.77 30.00 4.51
C ILE A 305 5.57 28.60 5.17
N TYR A 306 5.09 28.54 6.40
CA TYR A 306 4.98 27.28 7.13
C TYR A 306 3.65 26.58 6.87
N LEU A 307 3.73 25.29 6.49
CA LEU A 307 2.58 24.44 6.18
C LEU A 307 2.17 23.57 7.36
N GLY A 308 3.11 23.17 8.20
CA GLY A 308 2.88 22.37 9.37
C GLY A 308 4.01 22.45 10.37
N LEU A 309 3.77 21.91 11.56
CA LEU A 309 4.75 21.74 12.62
C LEU A 309 4.28 20.64 13.59
N ALA A 310 5.16 19.68 13.85
CA ALA A 310 4.93 18.59 14.77
C ALA A 310 6.02 18.49 15.85
N TYR A 311 5.73 17.79 16.95
CA TYR A 311 6.76 17.35 17.89
C TYR A 311 7.45 16.08 17.39
N VAL A 312 8.79 16.05 17.46
CA VAL A 312 9.61 14.96 16.90
C VAL A 312 9.68 13.78 17.87
N GLY A 313 9.46 12.55 17.37
CA GLY A 313 9.62 11.29 18.12
C GLY A 313 8.60 11.08 19.24
N THR A 314 7.46 11.70 19.16
CA THR A 314 6.47 11.77 20.26
C THR A 314 5.25 10.89 20.08
N VAL A 315 5.21 10.03 19.03
CA VAL A 315 4.11 9.06 18.85
C VAL A 315 3.86 8.26 20.14
N CYS A 316 2.58 8.13 20.53
CA CYS A 316 2.12 7.49 21.75
C CYS A 316 2.56 8.16 23.08
N LEU A 317 3.20 9.32 23.01
CA LEU A 317 3.58 10.10 24.19
C LEU A 317 2.61 11.27 24.44
N THR A 318 2.87 11.96 25.54
CA THR A 318 2.02 13.12 25.93
C THR A 318 2.07 14.26 24.92
N LEU A 319 3.18 14.44 24.19
CA LEU A 319 3.36 15.51 23.20
C LEU A 319 3.15 15.02 21.75
N ASN A 320 2.35 14.01 21.51
CA ASN A 320 2.04 13.45 20.20
C ASN A 320 1.16 14.35 19.31
N CYS A 321 1.50 15.62 19.21
CA CYS A 321 0.68 16.66 18.58
C CYS A 321 1.35 17.24 17.33
N ALA A 322 0.50 17.70 16.39
CA ALA A 322 0.92 18.55 15.27
C ALA A 322 -0.15 19.58 14.92
N VAL A 323 0.27 20.66 14.26
CA VAL A 323 -0.59 21.69 13.70
C VAL A 323 -0.34 21.79 12.20
N ASN A 324 -1.40 21.78 11.41
CA ASN A 324 -1.34 21.83 9.95
C ASN A 324 -2.14 23.02 9.41
N SER A 325 -1.55 23.80 8.51
CA SER A 325 -2.20 24.89 7.80
C SER A 325 -3.04 24.34 6.66
N PHE A 326 -4.34 24.20 6.86
CA PHE A 326 -5.26 23.58 5.89
C PHE A 326 -5.98 24.68 5.06
N LEU A 327 -5.25 25.32 4.17
CA LEU A 327 -5.79 26.35 3.26
C LEU A 327 -6.22 25.77 1.91
N SER A 328 -5.51 24.76 1.43
CA SER A 328 -5.77 24.14 0.13
C SER A 328 -7.12 23.41 0.10
N ASP A 329 -7.77 23.44 -1.06
CA ASP A 329 -8.91 22.59 -1.35
C ASP A 329 -8.49 21.24 -1.98
N SER A 330 -7.22 21.06 -2.37
CA SER A 330 -6.63 19.79 -2.74
C SER A 330 -6.40 18.95 -1.49
N LEU A 331 -7.18 17.87 -1.35
CA LEU A 331 -7.06 16.93 -0.23
C LEU A 331 -5.82 16.03 -0.38
N SER A 332 -5.36 15.80 -1.62
CA SER A 332 -4.11 15.07 -1.92
C SER A 332 -2.90 15.85 -1.43
N ASP A 333 -2.89 17.17 -1.66
CA ASP A 333 -1.84 18.07 -1.18
C ASP A 333 -1.77 18.10 0.35
N MET A 334 -2.94 18.14 0.99
CA MET A 334 -3.03 18.09 2.45
C MET A 334 -2.59 16.74 3.02
N ALA A 335 -2.94 15.63 2.37
CA ALA A 335 -2.49 14.29 2.79
C ALA A 335 -0.96 14.20 2.80
N PHE A 336 -0.29 14.81 1.81
CA PHE A 336 1.15 14.89 1.75
C PHE A 336 1.74 15.67 2.94
N ILE A 337 1.24 16.89 3.20
CA ILE A 337 1.71 17.73 4.32
C ILE A 337 1.55 16.99 5.64
N ILE A 338 0.39 16.36 5.85
CA ILE A 338 0.10 15.64 7.08
C ILE A 338 0.98 14.39 7.22
N ALA A 339 1.27 13.68 6.11
CA ALA A 339 2.19 12.55 6.13
C ALA A 339 3.60 12.99 6.54
N HIS A 340 4.06 14.16 6.10
CA HIS A 340 5.32 14.76 6.52
C HIS A 340 5.33 15.08 8.03
N GLU A 341 4.33 15.80 8.53
CA GLU A 341 4.26 16.16 9.95
C GLU A 341 4.08 14.92 10.86
N MET A 342 3.34 13.93 10.39
CA MET A 342 3.23 12.64 11.08
C MET A 342 4.57 11.90 11.09
N GLY A 343 5.40 12.05 10.04
CA GLY A 343 6.77 11.54 10.00
C GLY A 343 7.61 12.11 11.14
N HIS A 344 7.48 13.40 11.44
CA HIS A 344 8.13 13.99 12.62
C HIS A 344 7.65 13.36 13.94
N ASN A 345 6.36 13.10 14.09
CA ASN A 345 5.87 12.38 15.28
C ASN A 345 6.52 10.99 15.41
N PHE A 346 6.84 10.34 14.30
CA PHE A 346 7.59 9.07 14.26
C PHE A 346 9.09 9.22 14.48
N GLY A 347 9.60 10.43 14.59
CA GLY A 347 11.03 10.71 14.82
C GLY A 347 11.84 10.98 13.56
N MET A 348 11.20 11.00 12.40
CA MET A 348 11.87 11.35 11.15
C MET A 348 12.24 12.85 11.16
N MET A 349 13.49 13.14 10.80
CA MET A 349 13.99 14.49 10.63
C MET A 349 13.85 14.93 9.17
N HIS A 350 14.21 16.17 8.87
CA HIS A 350 14.30 16.60 7.47
C HIS A 350 15.44 15.90 6.75
N ASP A 351 15.19 15.52 5.50
CA ASP A 351 16.18 14.88 4.64
C ASP A 351 17.38 15.79 4.36
N GLY A 352 18.57 15.29 4.63
CA GLY A 352 19.83 15.90 4.28
C GLY A 352 20.30 15.47 2.88
N SER A 353 21.47 15.99 2.46
CA SER A 353 22.04 15.70 1.14
C SER A 353 22.38 14.23 0.88
N ALA A 354 22.55 13.42 1.93
CA ALA A 354 22.80 11.97 1.84
C ALA A 354 21.54 11.14 1.75
N CYS A 355 20.37 11.73 2.00
CA CYS A 355 19.10 11.04 2.01
C CYS A 355 18.52 10.92 0.59
N THR A 356 18.01 9.76 0.22
CA THR A 356 17.48 9.50 -1.11
C THR A 356 16.27 8.56 -1.07
N CYS A 357 15.32 8.80 -1.97
CA CYS A 357 14.19 7.92 -2.27
C CYS A 357 14.15 7.56 -3.77
N GLY A 358 15.25 7.82 -4.51
CA GLY A 358 15.31 7.64 -5.96
C GLY A 358 14.59 8.73 -6.77
N LEU A 359 14.09 9.76 -6.11
CA LEU A 359 13.47 10.95 -6.70
C LEU A 359 14.25 12.20 -6.26
N HIS A 360 13.98 13.34 -6.89
CA HIS A 360 14.68 14.61 -6.58
C HIS A 360 14.47 15.09 -5.14
N SER A 361 13.32 14.81 -4.58
CA SER A 361 12.99 15.09 -3.18
C SER A 361 12.10 14.01 -2.62
N CYS A 362 12.11 13.80 -1.32
CA CYS A 362 11.33 12.78 -0.63
C CYS A 362 10.28 13.43 0.27
N ILE A 363 9.43 12.63 0.93
CA ILE A 363 8.36 13.16 1.81
C ILE A 363 8.94 14.06 2.90
N MET A 364 10.06 13.68 3.51
CA MET A 364 10.67 14.44 4.61
C MET A 364 11.60 15.57 4.15
N ALA A 365 11.53 15.99 2.86
CA ALA A 365 12.24 17.20 2.42
C ALA A 365 11.78 18.43 3.22
N PRO A 366 12.71 19.37 3.59
CA PRO A 366 12.35 20.56 4.37
C PRO A 366 11.41 21.51 3.62
N HIS A 367 11.37 21.41 2.30
CA HIS A 367 10.48 22.17 1.42
C HIS A 367 9.32 21.29 0.96
N LYS A 368 8.19 21.94 0.61
CA LYS A 368 7.08 21.22 0.02
C LYS A 368 7.54 20.45 -1.21
N SER A 369 7.38 19.16 -1.17
CA SER A 369 7.66 18.18 -2.22
C SER A 369 6.35 17.54 -2.68
N ASN A 370 6.36 16.90 -3.83
CA ASN A 370 5.24 16.08 -4.32
C ASN A 370 5.66 14.63 -4.51
N SER A 371 6.77 14.22 -3.89
CA SER A 371 7.25 12.85 -3.92
C SER A 371 6.40 11.96 -3.01
N PRO A 372 5.93 10.81 -3.47
CA PRO A 372 5.12 9.90 -2.66
C PRO A 372 5.95 8.96 -1.77
N LYS A 373 7.28 9.14 -1.67
CA LYS A 373 8.21 8.18 -1.05
C LYS A 373 8.99 8.80 0.09
N PHE A 374 9.19 8.02 1.16
CA PHE A 374 10.14 8.32 2.23
C PHE A 374 11.57 8.01 1.80
N SER A 375 12.54 8.71 2.37
CA SER A 375 13.97 8.46 2.13
C SER A 375 14.50 7.29 2.96
N ASN A 376 15.70 6.81 2.60
CA ASN A 376 16.45 5.86 3.42
C ASN A 376 16.70 6.36 4.86
N CYS A 377 16.96 7.68 5.03
CA CYS A 377 17.14 8.29 6.35
C CYS A 377 15.85 8.21 7.18
N SER A 378 14.70 8.50 6.58
CA SER A 378 13.40 8.44 7.24
C SER A 378 13.11 7.05 7.84
N TYR A 379 13.48 5.98 7.13
CA TYR A 379 13.31 4.62 7.63
C TYR A 379 14.18 4.35 8.86
N GLU A 380 15.44 4.76 8.85
CA GLU A 380 16.37 4.55 9.95
C GLU A 380 15.94 5.31 11.21
N GLU A 381 15.57 6.57 11.04
CA GLU A 381 15.13 7.44 12.14
C GLU A 381 13.82 6.96 12.77
N MET A 382 12.83 6.62 11.95
CA MET A 382 11.59 6.03 12.41
C MET A 382 11.83 4.76 13.23
N PHE A 383 12.73 3.90 12.75
CA PHE A 383 13.04 2.65 13.42
C PHE A 383 13.45 2.85 14.87
N SER A 384 14.30 3.84 15.14
CA SER A 384 14.80 4.15 16.49
C SER A 384 13.67 4.52 17.48
N VAL A 385 12.56 5.01 16.97
CA VAL A 385 11.38 5.43 17.75
C VAL A 385 10.37 4.31 17.86
N VAL A 386 9.96 3.70 16.74
CA VAL A 386 8.86 2.72 16.73
C VAL A 386 9.16 1.45 17.51
N THR A 387 10.42 1.01 17.55
CA THR A 387 10.84 -0.14 18.34
C THR A 387 10.62 0.02 19.85
N LYS A 388 10.48 1.27 20.30
CA LYS A 388 10.25 1.63 21.71
C LYS A 388 8.78 1.91 22.04
N ARG A 389 7.85 1.72 21.09
CA ARG A 389 6.44 2.11 21.21
C ARG A 389 5.51 0.91 21.05
N SER A 390 5.16 0.28 22.15
CA SER A 390 4.25 -0.89 22.15
C SER A 390 2.84 -0.58 21.61
N CYS A 391 2.36 0.68 21.77
CA CYS A 391 1.03 1.11 21.31
C CYS A 391 0.80 0.91 19.80
N LEU A 392 1.86 0.92 18.98
CA LEU A 392 1.79 0.76 17.53
C LEU A 392 1.52 -0.68 17.07
N TYR A 393 1.63 -1.64 17.98
CA TYR A 393 1.38 -3.06 17.72
C TYR A 393 0.02 -3.51 18.22
N ASP A 394 -0.65 -2.66 18.99
CA ASP A 394 -2.01 -2.92 19.41
C ASP A 394 -2.95 -2.74 18.21
N ILE A 395 -3.61 -3.81 17.78
CA ILE A 395 -4.73 -3.67 16.84
C ILE A 395 -5.79 -2.83 17.56
N PRO A 396 -6.22 -1.70 16.98
CA PRO A 396 -7.27 -0.88 17.58
C PRO A 396 -8.46 -1.74 17.98
N ASP A 397 -9.02 -1.54 19.16
CA ASP A 397 -10.14 -2.36 19.69
C ASP A 397 -11.29 -2.46 18.70
N ALA A 398 -11.49 -1.42 17.91
CA ALA A 398 -12.43 -1.37 16.81
C ALA A 398 -12.15 -2.35 15.65
N LEU A 399 -10.93 -2.85 15.51
CA LEU A 399 -10.54 -3.84 14.51
C LEU A 399 -10.51 -5.27 15.07
N LYS A 400 -10.49 -5.44 16.39
CA LYS A 400 -10.46 -6.75 17.06
C LYS A 400 -11.76 -7.53 16.93
N THR A 401 -12.89 -6.86 16.68
CA THR A 401 -14.21 -7.48 16.52
C THR A 401 -14.52 -7.73 15.03
N ILE A 402 -13.72 -8.55 14.38
CA ILE A 402 -13.90 -8.92 12.95
C ILE A 402 -15.21 -9.71 12.71
N ASN A 403 -15.89 -10.20 13.75
CA ASN A 403 -17.00 -11.16 13.61
C ASN A 403 -18.43 -10.57 13.71
N LEU A 404 -18.63 -9.25 13.79
CA LEU A 404 -19.97 -8.69 13.94
C LEU A 404 -20.17 -7.39 13.15
N MET A 405 -19.87 -7.39 11.84
CA MET A 405 -20.50 -6.40 10.95
C MET A 405 -21.92 -6.85 10.63
N PRO A 406 -22.93 -6.00 10.74
CA PRO A 406 -24.15 -6.26 10.00
C PRO A 406 -23.76 -6.29 8.52
N THR A 407 -23.97 -7.44 7.90
CA THR A 407 -23.83 -7.66 6.47
C THR A 407 -24.61 -6.58 5.74
N LYS A 408 -23.92 -5.78 4.92
CA LYS A 408 -24.57 -4.71 4.15
C LYS A 408 -24.52 -5.04 2.68
N CYS A 409 -25.62 -5.51 2.18
CA CYS A 409 -25.82 -5.71 0.75
C CYS A 409 -25.52 -4.43 -0.05
N GLY A 410 -24.76 -4.54 -1.12
CA GLY A 410 -24.44 -3.45 -2.03
C GLY A 410 -23.06 -2.84 -1.86
N ASN A 411 -22.14 -3.53 -1.17
CA ASN A 411 -20.76 -3.09 -0.94
C ASN A 411 -19.71 -3.76 -1.87
N ASN A 412 -20.16 -4.57 -2.85
CA ASN A 412 -19.36 -5.41 -3.76
C ASN A 412 -18.55 -6.51 -3.04
N LEU A 413 -18.92 -6.87 -1.83
CA LEU A 413 -18.32 -7.95 -1.07
C LEU A 413 -19.42 -8.90 -0.63
N VAL A 414 -19.34 -10.16 -1.02
CA VAL A 414 -20.29 -11.18 -0.56
C VAL A 414 -19.97 -11.55 0.87
N GLU A 415 -20.88 -11.24 1.78
CA GLU A 415 -20.76 -11.43 3.21
C GLU A 415 -21.67 -12.57 3.69
N GLU A 416 -21.53 -12.93 4.98
CA GLU A 416 -22.35 -14.00 5.56
C GLU A 416 -23.85 -13.63 5.52
N GLY A 417 -24.66 -14.48 4.89
CA GLY A 417 -26.09 -14.27 4.65
C GLY A 417 -26.43 -13.75 3.25
N GLU A 418 -25.45 -13.41 2.42
CA GLU A 418 -25.62 -12.97 1.04
C GLU A 418 -25.32 -14.12 0.05
N GLN A 419 -26.08 -14.19 -1.02
CA GLN A 419 -25.82 -15.13 -2.12
C GLN A 419 -24.88 -14.51 -3.17
N CYS A 420 -24.91 -13.19 -3.30
CA CYS A 420 -24.10 -12.40 -4.23
C CYS A 420 -24.13 -10.94 -3.79
N ASP A 421 -23.22 -10.12 -4.32
CA ASP A 421 -23.27 -8.68 -4.20
C ASP A 421 -22.89 -8.04 -5.54
N CYS A 422 -23.82 -7.28 -6.11
CA CYS A 422 -23.64 -6.57 -7.37
C CYS A 422 -23.28 -5.08 -7.18
N GLY A 423 -23.06 -4.65 -5.93
CA GLY A 423 -22.76 -3.27 -5.59
C GLY A 423 -24.00 -2.39 -5.51
N ASN A 424 -23.87 -1.16 -5.96
CA ASN A 424 -24.97 -0.19 -5.89
C ASN A 424 -26.16 -0.59 -6.77
N SER A 425 -27.33 0.05 -6.54
CA SER A 425 -28.57 -0.26 -7.24
C SER A 425 -28.48 -0.12 -8.77
N GLU A 426 -27.64 0.79 -9.28
CA GLU A 426 -27.42 0.96 -10.72
C GLU A 426 -26.63 -0.20 -11.32
N SER A 427 -25.57 -0.63 -10.65
CA SER A 427 -24.77 -1.80 -11.06
C SER A 427 -25.62 -3.07 -11.05
N CYS A 428 -26.50 -3.22 -10.06
CA CYS A 428 -27.41 -4.36 -9.93
C CYS A 428 -28.48 -4.43 -11.01
N LEU A 429 -28.89 -3.30 -11.58
CA LEU A 429 -29.81 -3.29 -12.74
C LEU A 429 -29.16 -3.95 -13.97
N GLN A 430 -27.85 -3.77 -14.14
CA GLN A 430 -27.09 -4.30 -15.29
C GLN A 430 -26.51 -5.70 -15.02
N ASP A 431 -26.42 -6.13 -13.77
CA ASP A 431 -25.91 -7.47 -13.43
C ASP A 431 -26.95 -8.54 -13.82
N PRO A 432 -26.61 -9.54 -14.64
CA PRO A 432 -27.57 -10.56 -15.07
C PRO A 432 -27.88 -11.60 -13.98
N CYS A 433 -27.05 -11.72 -12.96
CA CYS A 433 -27.06 -12.83 -12.00
C CYS A 433 -27.52 -12.43 -10.61
N CYS A 434 -27.23 -11.20 -10.19
CA CYS A 434 -27.46 -10.71 -8.82
C CYS A 434 -28.51 -9.60 -8.78
N SER A 435 -29.32 -9.57 -7.74
CA SER A 435 -30.29 -8.52 -7.47
C SER A 435 -29.76 -7.55 -6.41
N SER A 436 -30.36 -6.34 -6.33
CA SER A 436 -30.00 -5.32 -5.33
C SER A 436 -30.26 -5.73 -3.87
N ASN A 437 -30.91 -6.88 -3.66
CA ASN A 437 -31.12 -7.45 -2.32
C ASN A 437 -30.12 -8.55 -1.99
N CYS A 438 -29.01 -8.64 -2.74
CA CYS A 438 -27.95 -9.63 -2.56
C CYS A 438 -28.38 -11.08 -2.64
N VAL A 439 -29.41 -11.35 -3.44
CA VAL A 439 -29.88 -12.68 -3.78
C VAL A 439 -29.79 -12.92 -5.28
N PHE A 440 -29.64 -14.16 -5.69
CA PHE A 440 -29.62 -14.50 -7.12
C PHE A 440 -30.92 -14.13 -7.81
N LYS A 441 -30.81 -13.61 -9.03
CA LYS A 441 -31.98 -13.43 -9.92
C LYS A 441 -32.57 -14.79 -10.30
N PRO A 442 -33.86 -14.83 -10.67
CA PRO A 442 -34.51 -16.11 -11.05
C PRO A 442 -33.73 -16.86 -12.13
N GLY A 443 -33.40 -18.12 -11.84
CA GLY A 443 -32.64 -18.98 -12.72
C GLY A 443 -31.11 -18.89 -12.58
N ALA A 444 -30.55 -17.92 -11.85
CA ALA A 444 -29.13 -17.85 -11.56
C ALA A 444 -28.77 -18.85 -10.45
N LYS A 445 -27.62 -19.51 -10.62
CA LYS A 445 -27.00 -20.43 -9.63
C LYS A 445 -25.73 -19.87 -9.04
N CYS A 446 -25.14 -18.91 -9.69
CA CYS A 446 -23.92 -18.18 -9.25
C CYS A 446 -23.93 -16.79 -9.88
N ALA A 447 -23.16 -15.87 -9.28
CA ALA A 447 -22.96 -14.52 -9.81
C ALA A 447 -21.47 -14.21 -10.02
N PHE A 448 -20.57 -14.94 -9.39
CA PHE A 448 -19.13 -14.72 -9.42
C PHE A 448 -18.37 -16.04 -9.35
N GLY A 449 -17.04 -15.94 -9.51
CA GLY A 449 -16.13 -17.08 -9.46
C GLY A 449 -15.72 -17.59 -10.83
N ARG A 450 -14.57 -18.28 -10.88
CA ARG A 450 -14.01 -18.80 -12.14
C ARG A 450 -14.78 -19.96 -12.70
N CYS A 451 -15.59 -20.61 -11.89
CA CYS A 451 -16.47 -21.70 -12.26
C CYS A 451 -17.91 -21.25 -12.50
N CYS A 452 -18.14 -19.93 -12.59
CA CYS A 452 -19.41 -19.32 -12.92
C CYS A 452 -19.35 -18.62 -14.29
N LYS A 453 -20.28 -18.95 -15.18
CA LYS A 453 -20.42 -18.29 -16.47
C LYS A 453 -21.90 -18.19 -16.83
N ASN A 454 -22.35 -16.98 -17.22
CA ASN A 454 -23.74 -16.71 -17.56
C ASN A 454 -24.71 -17.18 -16.45
N CYS A 455 -24.38 -16.85 -15.20
CA CYS A 455 -25.15 -17.19 -13.99
C CYS A 455 -25.35 -18.71 -13.77
N GLN A 456 -24.57 -19.57 -14.42
CA GLN A 456 -24.60 -21.02 -14.28
C GLN A 456 -23.21 -21.55 -13.92
N PHE A 457 -23.18 -22.64 -13.15
CA PHE A 457 -21.92 -23.34 -12.90
C PHE A 457 -21.35 -23.90 -14.20
N LEU A 458 -20.04 -23.77 -14.36
CA LEU A 458 -19.33 -24.50 -15.41
C LEU A 458 -19.36 -26.01 -15.11
N LYS A 459 -19.31 -26.80 -16.18
CA LYS A 459 -19.32 -28.28 -16.04
C LYS A 459 -18.12 -28.76 -15.24
N ALA A 460 -18.32 -29.81 -14.46
CA ALA A 460 -17.24 -30.54 -13.80
C ALA A 460 -16.13 -30.88 -14.82
N GLY A 461 -14.87 -30.76 -14.41
CA GLY A 461 -13.73 -30.98 -15.28
C GLY A 461 -13.33 -29.76 -16.15
N THR A 462 -14.04 -28.64 -16.06
CA THR A 462 -13.58 -27.38 -16.70
C THR A 462 -12.41 -26.84 -15.91
N VAL A 463 -11.25 -26.60 -16.57
CA VAL A 463 -10.07 -26.01 -15.93
C VAL A 463 -10.39 -24.60 -15.48
N CYS A 464 -10.26 -24.32 -14.20
CA CYS A 464 -10.47 -22.98 -13.63
C CYS A 464 -9.14 -22.29 -13.23
N ARG A 465 -8.07 -23.09 -13.02
CA ARG A 465 -6.71 -22.60 -12.86
C ARG A 465 -5.73 -23.61 -13.48
N GLN A 466 -4.88 -23.13 -14.38
CA GLN A 466 -3.81 -23.95 -14.97
C GLN A 466 -2.57 -23.88 -14.09
N GLU A 467 -1.77 -24.95 -14.12
CA GLU A 467 -0.45 -24.97 -13.50
C GLU A 467 0.43 -23.86 -14.08
N LYS A 468 1.12 -23.10 -13.22
CA LYS A 468 2.03 -22.02 -13.61
C LYS A 468 3.45 -22.50 -13.91
N ASN A 469 3.89 -23.55 -13.24
CA ASN A 469 5.22 -24.13 -13.33
C ASN A 469 5.22 -25.58 -12.85
N GLU A 470 6.38 -26.23 -12.91
CA GLU A 470 6.54 -27.65 -12.57
C GLU A 470 6.22 -28.03 -11.11
N CYS A 471 6.13 -27.07 -10.18
CA CYS A 471 5.76 -27.29 -8.78
C CYS A 471 4.29 -26.99 -8.49
N ASP A 472 3.58 -26.49 -9.47
CA ASP A 472 2.16 -26.18 -9.39
C ASP A 472 1.30 -27.33 -9.90
N LEU A 473 0.01 -27.33 -9.58
CA LEU A 473 -0.98 -28.32 -10.00
C LEU A 473 -2.23 -27.60 -10.49
N PRO A 474 -2.95 -28.16 -11.49
CA PRO A 474 -4.15 -27.54 -12.01
C PRO A 474 -5.37 -27.80 -11.12
N GLU A 475 -6.35 -26.88 -11.16
CA GLU A 475 -7.66 -27.05 -10.54
C GLU A 475 -8.79 -27.03 -11.56
N TRP A 476 -9.85 -27.77 -11.23
CA TRP A 476 -11.03 -27.93 -12.08
C TRP A 476 -12.32 -27.60 -11.33
N CYS A 477 -13.27 -27.07 -12.03
CA CYS A 477 -14.62 -26.83 -11.51
C CYS A 477 -15.28 -28.17 -11.16
N ASN A 478 -16.00 -28.19 -10.05
CA ASN A 478 -16.75 -29.38 -9.58
C ASN A 478 -18.17 -29.48 -10.17
N GLY A 479 -18.63 -28.47 -10.88
CA GLY A 479 -19.97 -28.41 -11.47
C GLY A 479 -21.09 -27.99 -10.50
N THR A 480 -20.77 -27.73 -9.25
CA THR A 480 -21.75 -27.41 -8.18
C THR A 480 -21.43 -26.11 -7.44
N SER A 481 -20.30 -25.48 -7.73
CA SER A 481 -19.86 -24.20 -7.14
C SER A 481 -19.40 -23.24 -8.22
N GLY A 482 -19.59 -21.95 -8.00
CA GLY A 482 -19.03 -20.87 -8.83
C GLY A 482 -17.54 -20.65 -8.57
N GLU A 483 -17.02 -21.11 -7.45
CA GLU A 483 -15.63 -20.92 -7.06
C GLU A 483 -14.74 -22.05 -7.55
N CYS A 484 -13.53 -21.71 -7.95
CA CYS A 484 -12.45 -22.65 -8.20
C CYS A 484 -11.94 -23.18 -6.86
N PRO A 485 -11.56 -24.45 -6.75
CA PRO A 485 -10.88 -24.95 -5.56
C PRO A 485 -9.68 -24.09 -5.17
N GLY A 486 -9.35 -24.08 -3.88
CA GLY A 486 -8.17 -23.38 -3.38
C GLY A 486 -6.89 -23.95 -3.96
N ASP A 487 -5.88 -23.09 -4.20
CA ASP A 487 -4.62 -23.42 -4.87
C ASP A 487 -4.00 -24.71 -4.31
N VAL A 488 -3.81 -25.68 -5.20
CA VAL A 488 -3.16 -26.97 -4.95
C VAL A 488 -1.84 -27.00 -5.69
N TYR A 489 -0.78 -27.37 -5.01
CA TYR A 489 0.56 -27.47 -5.56
C TYR A 489 1.33 -28.65 -4.95
N LYS A 490 2.44 -29.04 -5.56
CA LYS A 490 3.26 -30.15 -5.06
C LYS A 490 3.80 -29.82 -3.68
N ALA A 491 3.72 -30.79 -2.77
CA ALA A 491 4.22 -30.65 -1.41
C ALA A 491 5.66 -30.15 -1.38
N ASP A 492 5.97 -29.34 -0.38
CA ASP A 492 7.31 -28.79 -0.19
C ASP A 492 8.34 -29.91 -0.02
N GLY A 493 9.53 -29.74 -0.61
CA GLY A 493 10.60 -30.73 -0.59
C GLY A 493 10.56 -31.78 -1.70
N ILE A 494 9.52 -31.79 -2.57
CA ILE A 494 9.52 -32.62 -3.78
C ILE A 494 10.58 -32.10 -4.76
N ARG A 495 11.37 -33.02 -5.33
CA ARG A 495 12.37 -32.66 -6.34
C ARG A 495 11.74 -32.10 -7.60
N CYS A 496 12.26 -30.99 -8.08
CA CYS A 496 11.94 -30.37 -9.34
C CYS A 496 13.13 -30.41 -10.30
N SER A 497 12.99 -29.86 -11.51
CA SER A 497 14.01 -29.94 -12.55
C SER A 497 15.36 -29.38 -12.10
N ARG A 498 16.45 -29.89 -12.70
CA ARG A 498 17.83 -29.42 -12.48
C ARG A 498 18.29 -29.38 -11.02
N GLY A 499 17.81 -30.33 -10.21
CA GLY A 499 18.27 -30.52 -8.82
C GLY A 499 17.67 -29.55 -7.80
N GLY A 500 16.60 -28.84 -8.13
CA GLY A 500 15.85 -28.00 -7.19
C GLY A 500 14.82 -28.78 -6.38
N TYR A 501 14.20 -28.08 -5.43
CA TYR A 501 13.05 -28.58 -4.67
C TYR A 501 11.88 -27.61 -4.80
N CYS A 502 10.66 -28.17 -4.86
CA CYS A 502 9.44 -27.38 -4.75
C CYS A 502 9.32 -26.81 -3.33
N TYR A 503 9.07 -25.53 -3.21
CA TYR A 503 8.80 -24.86 -1.95
C TYR A 503 7.84 -23.69 -2.21
N LYS A 504 6.70 -23.69 -1.53
CA LYS A 504 5.61 -22.71 -1.72
C LYS A 504 5.29 -22.47 -3.20
N MET A 505 4.95 -23.55 -3.91
CA MET A 505 4.53 -23.56 -5.32
C MET A 505 5.68 -23.29 -6.35
N GLU A 506 6.89 -23.06 -5.92
CA GLU A 506 7.99 -22.66 -6.80
C GLU A 506 9.17 -23.64 -6.74
N CYS A 507 9.82 -23.87 -7.88
CA CYS A 507 11.04 -24.69 -7.94
C CYS A 507 12.26 -23.83 -7.54
N GLN A 508 12.71 -23.97 -6.30
CA GLN A 508 13.77 -23.15 -5.73
C GLN A 508 15.17 -23.59 -6.13
N ARG A 509 15.97 -22.63 -6.57
CA ARG A 509 17.37 -22.83 -7.01
C ARG A 509 18.11 -21.49 -7.03
N HIS A 510 19.38 -21.47 -6.63
CA HIS A 510 20.24 -20.28 -6.74
C HIS A 510 20.26 -19.71 -8.17
N ASN A 511 20.42 -20.59 -9.17
CA ASN A 511 20.44 -20.17 -10.59
C ASN A 511 19.14 -19.49 -11.07
N ARG A 512 18.00 -19.89 -10.51
CA ARG A 512 16.73 -19.26 -10.84
C ARG A 512 16.69 -17.85 -10.24
N GLN A 513 17.00 -17.73 -8.97
CA GLN A 513 17.00 -16.45 -8.26
C GLN A 513 17.99 -15.46 -8.91
N CYS A 514 19.19 -15.90 -9.26
CA CYS A 514 20.14 -15.06 -9.99
C CYS A 514 19.59 -14.54 -11.32
N ARG A 515 18.83 -15.36 -12.08
CA ARG A 515 18.21 -14.92 -13.33
C ARG A 515 17.07 -13.96 -13.13
N GLU A 516 16.31 -14.11 -12.08
CA GLU A 516 15.23 -13.20 -11.72
C GLU A 516 15.79 -11.83 -11.34
N ILE A 517 16.92 -11.80 -10.62
CA ILE A 517 17.55 -10.55 -10.18
C ILE A 517 18.34 -9.89 -11.31
N PHE A 518 19.24 -10.63 -11.99
CA PHE A 518 20.26 -10.09 -12.89
C PHE A 518 20.04 -10.45 -14.36
N GLY A 519 18.91 -11.09 -14.70
CA GLY A 519 18.52 -11.42 -16.05
C GLY A 519 18.97 -12.80 -16.55
N LYS A 520 18.48 -13.21 -17.72
CA LYS A 520 18.49 -14.60 -18.23
C LYS A 520 19.87 -15.28 -18.32
N ARG A 521 20.96 -14.52 -18.41
CA ARG A 521 22.32 -15.05 -18.59
C ARG A 521 23.07 -15.24 -17.27
N SER A 522 22.58 -14.62 -16.19
CA SER A 522 23.19 -14.77 -14.89
C SER A 522 22.96 -16.16 -14.30
N ARG A 523 23.85 -16.57 -13.44
CA ARG A 523 23.81 -17.85 -12.74
C ARG A 523 24.40 -17.70 -11.33
N SER A 524 24.15 -18.70 -10.49
CA SER A 524 24.82 -18.79 -9.18
C SER A 524 26.33 -18.74 -9.36
N ALA A 525 26.99 -17.93 -8.58
CA ALA A 525 28.44 -17.90 -8.54
C ALA A 525 29.01 -19.20 -7.95
N ASP A 526 30.32 -19.37 -8.07
CA ASP A 526 31.06 -20.44 -7.41
C ASP A 526 30.90 -20.35 -5.88
N GLU A 527 30.96 -21.49 -5.18
CA GLU A 527 30.81 -21.59 -3.74
C GLU A 527 31.80 -20.69 -2.98
N ILE A 528 32.96 -20.41 -3.57
CA ILE A 528 33.95 -19.50 -2.98
C ILE A 528 33.38 -18.09 -2.79
N CYS A 529 32.49 -17.63 -3.69
CA CYS A 529 31.81 -16.35 -3.54
C CYS A 529 30.91 -16.33 -2.29
N TYR A 530 30.19 -17.41 -2.08
CA TYR A 530 29.32 -17.53 -0.89
C TYR A 530 30.15 -17.61 0.38
N MET A 531 31.24 -18.38 0.39
CA MET A 531 32.12 -18.50 1.55
C MET A 531 32.77 -17.17 1.91
N GLU A 532 33.33 -16.48 0.93
CA GLU A 532 34.05 -15.22 1.18
C GLU A 532 33.11 -14.06 1.51
N MET A 533 31.96 -14.00 0.86
CA MET A 533 31.00 -12.90 1.10
C MET A 533 30.16 -13.12 2.34
N ASN A 534 29.47 -14.27 2.45
CA ASN A 534 28.48 -14.50 3.51
C ASN A 534 29.08 -14.67 4.90
N ARG A 535 30.40 -14.81 4.99
CA ARG A 535 31.16 -14.81 6.25
C ARG A 535 31.71 -13.44 6.68
N ARG A 536 31.40 -12.37 5.93
CA ARG A 536 31.78 -11.01 6.31
C ARG A 536 30.91 -10.45 7.45
N GLY A 537 29.65 -10.83 7.50
CA GLY A 537 28.70 -10.27 8.46
C GLY A 537 28.42 -8.79 8.19
N ASP A 538 28.35 -8.43 6.91
CA ASP A 538 27.95 -7.10 6.45
C ASP A 538 26.65 -7.17 5.63
N ARG A 539 26.17 -6.01 5.16
CA ARG A 539 24.94 -5.93 4.38
C ARG A 539 24.95 -6.73 3.07
N PHE A 540 26.14 -7.03 2.52
CA PHE A 540 26.30 -7.74 1.25
C PHE A 540 26.63 -9.23 1.43
N GLY A 541 26.89 -9.65 2.67
CA GLY A 541 27.21 -11.03 2.98
C GLY A 541 26.88 -11.38 4.44
N ASN A 542 25.75 -12.09 4.65
CA ASN A 542 25.27 -12.41 5.98
C ASN A 542 24.26 -13.56 5.95
N CYS A 543 23.98 -14.14 7.11
CA CYS A 543 22.90 -15.08 7.36
C CYS A 543 21.83 -14.46 8.27
N GLY A 544 21.33 -13.30 7.86
CA GLY A 544 20.32 -12.57 8.60
C GLY A 544 20.89 -11.47 9.48
N ASN A 545 20.04 -10.90 10.30
CA ASN A 545 20.32 -9.74 11.10
C ASN A 545 19.84 -9.98 12.54
N ASP A 546 20.61 -9.47 13.49
CA ASP A 546 20.27 -9.45 14.91
C ASP A 546 20.17 -8.01 15.33
N SER A 547 18.98 -7.51 15.53
CA SER A 547 18.58 -6.13 15.93
C SER A 547 19.61 -4.98 15.82
N SER A 548 20.91 -5.26 15.75
CA SER A 548 21.98 -4.26 15.63
C SER A 548 23.15 -4.68 14.73
N LYS A 549 23.25 -5.94 14.33
CA LYS A 549 24.38 -6.44 13.52
C LYS A 549 23.96 -7.56 12.58
N TYR A 550 24.60 -7.60 11.41
CA TYR A 550 24.48 -8.72 10.49
C TYR A 550 25.18 -9.96 11.06
N LYS A 551 24.52 -11.13 10.95
CA LYS A 551 25.04 -12.40 11.39
C LYS A 551 26.00 -12.98 10.36
N ILE A 552 27.18 -13.36 10.79
CA ILE A 552 28.14 -14.13 9.98
C ILE A 552 27.55 -15.51 9.75
N CYS A 553 27.56 -16.01 8.51
CA CYS A 553 27.15 -17.38 8.23
C CYS A 553 28.15 -18.40 8.80
N GLU A 554 27.62 -19.46 9.42
CA GLU A 554 28.40 -20.66 9.67
C GLU A 554 28.81 -21.31 8.35
N LEU A 555 29.86 -22.12 8.35
CA LEU A 555 30.36 -22.75 7.11
C LEU A 555 29.31 -23.62 6.42
N THR A 556 28.46 -24.26 7.18
CA THR A 556 27.35 -25.08 6.67
C THR A 556 26.23 -24.24 6.04
N ASP A 557 26.11 -22.99 6.41
CA ASP A 557 24.98 -22.10 6.07
C ASP A 557 25.33 -21.07 4.98
N VAL A 558 26.59 -21.07 4.51
CA VAL A 558 27.05 -20.04 3.55
C VAL A 558 26.20 -19.96 2.29
N LEU A 559 25.68 -21.08 1.79
CA LEU A 559 24.80 -21.14 0.63
C LEU A 559 23.35 -20.67 0.91
N CYS A 560 23.02 -20.43 2.18
CA CYS A 560 21.70 -19.98 2.62
C CYS A 560 21.66 -18.50 3.04
N GLY A 561 22.81 -17.82 2.98
CA GLY A 561 22.92 -16.41 3.30
C GLY A 561 22.38 -15.50 2.19
N ARG A 562 23.20 -14.56 1.75
CA ARG A 562 22.89 -13.72 0.59
C ARG A 562 23.24 -14.43 -0.70
N ILE A 563 22.40 -14.22 -1.72
CA ILE A 563 22.62 -14.76 -3.05
C ILE A 563 23.88 -14.15 -3.66
N GLN A 564 24.73 -14.99 -4.24
CA GLN A 564 25.91 -14.59 -4.97
C GLN A 564 25.79 -15.06 -6.42
N CYS A 565 25.89 -14.14 -7.35
CA CYS A 565 25.68 -14.41 -8.77
C CYS A 565 26.91 -14.07 -9.58
N GLU A 566 27.02 -14.67 -10.76
CA GLU A 566 28.04 -14.38 -11.75
C GLU A 566 27.45 -14.23 -13.14
N ASN A 567 28.25 -13.85 -14.12
CA ASN A 567 27.85 -13.66 -15.51
C ASN A 567 26.75 -12.61 -15.67
N VAL A 568 26.82 -11.55 -14.88
CA VAL A 568 25.92 -10.39 -14.99
C VAL A 568 26.42 -9.49 -16.12
N ILE A 569 25.59 -9.34 -17.16
CA ILE A 569 25.94 -8.54 -18.36
C ILE A 569 25.30 -7.14 -18.29
N GLN A 570 24.12 -7.06 -17.73
CA GLN A 570 23.37 -5.83 -17.61
C GLN A 570 22.87 -5.70 -16.17
N LEU A 571 23.06 -4.51 -15.60
CA LEU A 571 22.49 -4.22 -14.29
C LEU A 571 20.98 -4.15 -14.42
N PRO A 572 20.22 -4.71 -13.47
CA PRO A 572 18.76 -4.53 -13.43
C PRO A 572 18.43 -3.03 -13.32
N GLN A 573 17.26 -2.65 -13.82
CA GLN A 573 16.72 -1.34 -13.49
C GLN A 573 16.56 -1.30 -11.97
N ARG A 574 17.28 -0.38 -11.34
CA ARG A 574 17.28 -0.29 -9.87
C ARG A 574 15.92 0.14 -9.38
N ARG A 575 15.37 -0.62 -8.47
CA ARG A 575 14.27 -0.17 -7.65
C ARG A 575 14.81 0.77 -6.58
N ASN A 576 13.94 1.63 -6.06
CA ASN A 576 14.31 2.47 -4.94
C ASN A 576 14.74 1.58 -3.76
N HIS A 577 15.85 1.99 -3.09
CA HIS A 577 16.45 1.27 -1.97
C HIS A 577 17.20 -0.04 -2.29
N GLU A 578 17.38 -0.39 -3.54
CA GLU A 578 18.25 -1.49 -3.95
C GLU A 578 19.70 -1.03 -4.14
N THR A 579 20.63 -1.82 -3.63
CA THR A 579 22.06 -1.64 -3.88
C THR A 579 22.64 -2.90 -4.49
N VAL A 580 23.20 -2.78 -5.68
CA VAL A 580 23.94 -3.86 -6.32
C VAL A 580 25.41 -3.72 -5.93
N HIS A 581 26.01 -4.81 -5.46
CA HIS A 581 27.41 -4.88 -5.09
C HIS A 581 28.12 -5.99 -5.88
N PHE A 582 29.35 -5.74 -6.26
CA PHE A 582 30.20 -6.77 -6.86
C PHE A 582 31.60 -6.76 -6.25
N THR A 583 32.21 -7.92 -6.19
CA THR A 583 33.56 -8.11 -5.66
C THR A 583 34.30 -9.12 -6.54
N HIS A 584 35.59 -8.90 -6.73
CA HIS A 584 36.46 -9.82 -7.42
C HIS A 584 37.31 -10.62 -6.41
N PHE A 585 37.29 -11.93 -6.57
CA PHE A 585 38.17 -12.87 -5.84
C PHE A 585 38.89 -13.76 -6.84
N SER A 586 40.22 -13.68 -6.89
CA SER A 586 41.01 -14.44 -7.86
C SER A 586 40.46 -14.22 -9.29
N ASN A 587 39.87 -15.25 -9.91
CA ASN A 587 39.24 -15.17 -11.23
C ASN A 587 37.72 -15.07 -11.20
N ASN A 588 37.11 -15.01 -10.01
CA ASN A 588 35.65 -15.01 -9.87
C ASN A 588 35.13 -13.60 -9.58
N THR A 589 34.00 -13.26 -10.20
CA THR A 589 33.24 -12.04 -9.88
C THR A 589 31.94 -12.40 -9.20
N CYS A 590 31.77 -11.95 -7.96
CA CYS A 590 30.62 -12.21 -7.13
C CYS A 590 29.70 -11.00 -7.16
N TRP A 591 28.47 -11.15 -7.66
CA TRP A 591 27.46 -10.13 -7.69
C TRP A 591 26.37 -10.44 -6.68
N THR A 592 25.99 -9.46 -5.89
CA THR A 592 24.86 -9.56 -4.94
C THR A 592 24.03 -8.29 -4.94
N MET A 593 22.86 -8.37 -4.39
CA MET A 593 21.96 -7.26 -4.23
C MET A 593 21.45 -7.19 -2.80
N ASP A 594 21.18 -5.99 -2.33
CA ASP A 594 20.66 -5.74 -1.00
C ASP A 594 19.54 -4.70 -1.06
N TYR A 595 18.48 -4.92 -0.28
CA TYR A 595 17.55 -3.88 0.09
C TYR A 595 18.05 -3.13 1.31
N HIS A 596 17.84 -1.83 1.34
CA HIS A 596 18.18 -1.04 2.51
C HIS A 596 17.41 -1.52 3.73
N PHE A 597 18.10 -1.54 4.85
CA PHE A 597 17.54 -1.88 6.16
C PHE A 597 16.27 -1.06 6.45
N GLY A 598 15.19 -1.71 6.89
CA GLY A 598 13.92 -1.06 7.23
C GLY A 598 12.84 -1.10 6.17
N ILE A 599 13.11 -1.66 4.97
CA ILE A 599 12.08 -1.88 3.96
C ILE A 599 11.38 -3.20 4.24
N THR A 600 10.06 -3.18 4.13
CA THR A 600 9.18 -4.32 4.40
C THR A 600 8.88 -5.17 3.17
N ILE A 601 9.69 -5.03 2.13
CA ILE A 601 9.65 -5.88 0.94
C ILE A 601 10.55 -7.09 1.18
N ASP A 602 10.15 -8.26 0.73
CA ASP A 602 10.99 -9.46 0.81
C ASP A 602 12.36 -9.17 0.19
N ASP A 603 13.42 -9.39 0.97
CA ASP A 603 14.79 -9.15 0.54
C ASP A 603 15.18 -10.13 -0.57
N VAL A 604 15.00 -9.71 -1.82
CA VAL A 604 15.30 -10.53 -3.00
C VAL A 604 16.77 -10.97 -3.08
N GLY A 605 17.66 -10.27 -2.38
CA GLY A 605 19.06 -10.65 -2.26
C GLY A 605 19.33 -11.73 -1.22
N ALA A 606 18.31 -12.11 -0.45
CA ALA A 606 18.38 -13.27 0.43
C ALA A 606 18.19 -14.55 -0.37
N VAL A 607 18.93 -15.62 -0.06
CA VAL A 607 18.65 -16.93 -0.65
C VAL A 607 17.24 -17.37 -0.19
N SER A 608 16.41 -17.71 -1.17
CA SER A 608 15.03 -18.13 -0.93
C SER A 608 14.97 -19.45 -0.18
N ASP A 609 14.05 -19.56 0.78
CA ASP A 609 13.75 -20.81 1.45
C ASP A 609 13.41 -21.93 0.44
N GLY A 610 13.77 -23.17 0.78
CA GLY A 610 13.62 -24.31 -0.13
C GLY A 610 14.76 -24.48 -1.15
N THR A 611 15.70 -23.52 -1.24
CA THR A 611 16.86 -23.61 -2.14
C THR A 611 17.82 -24.68 -1.65
N PRO A 612 18.31 -25.60 -2.53
CA PRO A 612 19.28 -26.64 -2.12
C PRO A 612 20.60 -26.04 -1.63
N CYS A 613 21.11 -26.51 -0.48
CA CYS A 613 22.41 -26.12 0.07
C CYS A 613 23.40 -27.31 0.21
N ALA A 614 22.88 -28.52 0.25
CA ALA A 614 23.65 -29.76 0.26
C ALA A 614 22.77 -30.93 -0.25
N PRO A 615 23.28 -32.14 -0.49
CA PRO A 615 22.47 -33.29 -0.79
C PRO A 615 21.40 -33.52 0.30
N ASP A 616 20.14 -33.55 -0.10
CA ASP A 616 18.96 -33.66 0.77
C ASP A 616 18.85 -32.58 1.88
N HIS A 617 19.50 -31.43 1.68
CA HIS A 617 19.37 -30.25 2.56
C HIS A 617 18.88 -29.05 1.78
N ILE A 618 18.12 -28.20 2.46
CA ILE A 618 17.52 -26.98 1.92
C ILE A 618 17.77 -25.82 2.88
N CYS A 619 17.75 -24.63 2.33
CA CYS A 619 17.78 -23.40 3.11
C CYS A 619 16.39 -23.16 3.74
N LEU A 620 16.35 -22.94 5.04
CA LEU A 620 15.20 -22.44 5.78
C LEU A 620 15.70 -21.43 6.81
N ASP A 621 15.12 -20.25 6.83
CA ASP A 621 15.51 -19.18 7.74
C ASP A 621 17.02 -18.94 7.76
N ARG A 622 17.63 -18.90 6.59
CA ARG A 622 19.10 -18.69 6.41
C ARG A 622 19.98 -19.81 6.95
N LYS A 623 19.44 -20.98 7.23
CA LYS A 623 20.17 -22.16 7.69
C LYS A 623 20.02 -23.31 6.70
N CYS A 624 21.09 -24.07 6.54
CA CYS A 624 21.09 -25.30 5.76
C CYS A 624 20.62 -26.47 6.64
N VAL A 625 19.39 -26.91 6.43
CA VAL A 625 18.75 -27.95 7.24
C VAL A 625 18.35 -29.15 6.39
N SER A 626 18.28 -30.33 7.00
CA SER A 626 17.78 -31.51 6.29
C SER A 626 16.34 -31.26 5.81
N LYS A 627 16.01 -31.63 4.57
CA LYS A 627 14.64 -31.55 4.04
C LYS A 627 13.62 -32.35 4.85
N SER A 628 14.06 -33.27 5.71
CA SER A 628 13.21 -34.01 6.63
C SER A 628 12.47 -33.14 7.65
N VAL A 629 12.87 -31.87 7.80
CA VAL A 629 12.11 -30.88 8.62
C VAL A 629 10.78 -30.49 7.96
N LEU A 630 10.65 -30.69 6.65
CA LEU A 630 9.39 -30.50 5.92
C LEU A 630 8.53 -31.76 6.14
N VAL A 631 7.85 -31.80 7.28
CA VAL A 631 7.00 -32.93 7.64
C VAL A 631 5.77 -32.94 6.76
N SER A 632 5.61 -33.98 5.93
CA SER A 632 4.36 -34.26 5.20
C SER A 632 3.88 -35.66 5.62
N ASN A 633 2.62 -35.79 5.93
CA ASN A 633 1.98 -37.09 6.20
C ASN A 633 1.76 -37.90 4.93
N CYS A 634 1.88 -37.29 3.77
CA CYS A 634 1.78 -37.94 2.47
C CYS A 634 3.18 -38.36 1.97
N THR A 635 3.24 -39.58 1.46
CA THR A 635 4.45 -40.11 0.81
C THR A 635 4.12 -40.67 -0.57
N PRO A 636 5.09 -40.75 -1.50
CA PRO A 636 4.86 -41.36 -2.81
C PRO A 636 4.32 -42.79 -2.75
N GLN A 637 4.67 -43.53 -1.68
CA GLN A 637 4.19 -44.87 -1.42
C GLN A 637 2.69 -44.89 -1.12
N LEU A 638 2.20 -43.93 -0.34
CA LEU A 638 0.76 -43.77 -0.08
C LEU A 638 -0.03 -43.47 -1.35
N CYS A 639 0.60 -42.80 -2.31
CA CYS A 639 0.04 -42.53 -3.64
C CYS A 639 0.30 -43.69 -4.63
N HIS A 640 0.68 -44.89 -4.16
CA HIS A 640 1.01 -46.05 -4.97
C HIS A 640 2.00 -45.78 -6.10
N MET A 641 2.88 -44.78 -5.95
CA MET A 641 3.79 -44.30 -6.99
C MET A 641 3.10 -43.80 -8.28
N GLN A 642 1.78 -43.60 -8.23
CA GLN A 642 0.94 -43.18 -9.36
C GLN A 642 0.44 -41.71 -9.20
N GLY A 643 1.05 -40.96 -8.30
CA GLY A 643 0.73 -39.59 -8.06
C GLY A 643 1.83 -38.87 -7.28
N VAL A 644 1.57 -37.60 -6.96
CA VAL A 644 2.43 -36.77 -6.14
C VAL A 644 1.65 -36.25 -4.94
N CYS A 645 2.33 -36.04 -3.83
CA CYS A 645 1.72 -35.37 -2.67
C CYS A 645 1.51 -33.90 -2.97
N ASN A 646 0.36 -33.37 -2.57
CA ASN A 646 0.05 -31.96 -2.65
C ASN A 646 0.31 -31.24 -1.30
N ASN A 647 0.14 -29.93 -1.30
CA ASN A 647 0.34 -29.04 -0.13
C ASN A 647 -0.68 -29.24 1.00
N LYS A 648 -1.67 -30.14 0.82
CA LYS A 648 -2.68 -30.51 1.83
C LYS A 648 -2.50 -31.93 2.31
N ASP A 649 -1.33 -32.53 2.07
CA ASP A 649 -1.00 -33.90 2.41
C ASP A 649 -1.90 -34.98 1.76
N HIS A 650 -2.49 -34.68 0.60
CA HIS A 650 -3.26 -35.63 -0.17
C HIS A 650 -2.57 -36.00 -1.49
N CYS A 651 -2.90 -37.15 -2.04
CA CYS A 651 -2.37 -37.55 -3.34
C CYS A 651 -3.04 -36.78 -4.47
N HIS A 652 -2.25 -36.22 -5.34
CA HIS A 652 -2.67 -35.76 -6.65
C HIS A 652 -2.25 -36.80 -7.67
N CYS A 653 -3.22 -37.55 -8.14
CA CYS A 653 -3.02 -38.74 -8.98
C CYS A 653 -2.70 -38.36 -10.42
N ASN A 654 -1.82 -39.12 -11.05
CA ASN A 654 -1.54 -38.99 -12.48
C ASN A 654 -2.80 -39.32 -13.29
N ASN A 655 -2.85 -38.80 -14.53
CA ASN A 655 -3.92 -39.21 -15.46
C ASN A 655 -4.03 -40.72 -15.51
N THR A 656 -5.24 -41.24 -15.51
CA THR A 656 -5.60 -42.68 -15.48
C THR A 656 -5.73 -43.32 -14.07
N TRP A 657 -5.46 -42.58 -13.01
CA TRP A 657 -5.62 -43.03 -11.64
C TRP A 657 -6.60 -42.15 -10.86
N GLU A 658 -7.25 -42.66 -9.84
CA GLU A 658 -8.31 -41.98 -9.11
C GLU A 658 -7.87 -41.63 -7.67
N PRO A 659 -8.18 -40.42 -7.19
CA PRO A 659 -8.04 -40.08 -5.78
C PRO A 659 -8.95 -41.01 -4.92
N PRO A 660 -8.64 -41.21 -3.59
CA PRO A 660 -7.66 -40.41 -2.81
C PRO A 660 -6.22 -40.90 -2.86
N ASP A 661 -5.97 -42.17 -3.19
CA ASP A 661 -4.67 -42.81 -3.00
C ASP A 661 -4.03 -43.33 -4.31
N CYS A 662 -4.64 -43.05 -5.43
CA CYS A 662 -4.16 -43.44 -6.77
C CYS A 662 -4.07 -44.97 -7.00
N GLN A 663 -4.90 -45.78 -6.31
CA GLN A 663 -4.93 -47.22 -6.47
C GLN A 663 -5.85 -47.64 -7.60
N LEU A 664 -7.00 -47.01 -7.73
CA LEU A 664 -8.02 -47.35 -8.72
C LEU A 664 -7.79 -46.57 -10.04
N ARG A 665 -8.33 -47.11 -11.14
CA ARG A 665 -8.34 -46.44 -12.43
C ARG A 665 -9.36 -45.29 -12.45
N GLY A 666 -8.95 -44.10 -12.91
CA GLY A 666 -9.77 -42.93 -12.96
C GLY A 666 -9.22 -41.86 -13.91
N HIS A 667 -9.40 -40.58 -13.59
CA HIS A 667 -9.08 -39.49 -14.48
C HIS A 667 -7.97 -38.56 -13.96
N GLY A 668 -7.37 -38.86 -12.84
CA GLY A 668 -6.32 -38.06 -12.19
C GLY A 668 -6.87 -37.06 -11.17
N GLY A 669 -6.01 -36.11 -10.79
CA GLY A 669 -6.34 -35.05 -9.84
C GLY A 669 -6.29 -35.48 -8.37
N SER A 670 -6.80 -34.65 -7.51
CA SER A 670 -6.91 -34.92 -6.05
C SER A 670 -8.29 -34.56 -5.53
N ILE A 671 -8.58 -34.97 -4.31
CA ILE A 671 -9.81 -34.56 -3.61
C ILE A 671 -9.89 -33.03 -3.43
N ASP A 672 -8.74 -32.32 -3.53
CA ASP A 672 -8.63 -30.88 -3.32
C ASP A 672 -8.70 -30.08 -4.63
N SER A 673 -8.36 -30.70 -5.78
CA SER A 673 -8.21 -30.00 -7.07
C SER A 673 -9.51 -29.92 -7.88
N GLY A 674 -10.56 -30.52 -7.42
CA GLY A 674 -11.74 -30.80 -8.24
C GLY A 674 -11.53 -31.94 -9.22
N PRO A 675 -12.59 -32.47 -9.87
CA PRO A 675 -12.51 -33.57 -10.81
C PRO A 675 -11.91 -33.13 -12.15
N PRO A 676 -10.88 -33.78 -12.68
CA PRO A 676 -10.35 -33.48 -14.01
C PRO A 676 -11.34 -33.86 -15.13
N PRO A 677 -11.10 -33.39 -16.37
CA PRO A 677 -11.99 -33.68 -17.49
C PRO A 677 -12.00 -35.18 -17.83
N VAL A 678 -13.17 -35.73 -17.96
CA VAL A 678 -13.33 -37.12 -18.49
C VAL A 678 -12.96 -37.10 -19.98
N PRO A 679 -11.98 -37.90 -20.43
CA PRO A 679 -11.65 -37.98 -21.84
C PRO A 679 -12.91 -38.41 -22.63
N LEU A 680 -13.24 -37.70 -23.68
CA LEU A 680 -14.28 -38.15 -24.61
C LEU A 680 -13.89 -39.52 -25.14
N SER A 681 -14.72 -40.57 -24.90
CA SER A 681 -14.52 -41.90 -25.48
C SER A 681 -14.42 -41.73 -27.01
N PRO A 682 -13.52 -42.45 -27.70
CA PRO A 682 -13.39 -42.39 -29.15
C PRO A 682 -14.50 -43.21 -29.83
N SER A 683 -15.76 -42.91 -29.55
CA SER A 683 -16.91 -43.50 -30.24
C SER A 683 -17.84 -42.38 -30.65
N ASN A 684 -17.50 -41.74 -31.77
CA ASN A 684 -18.41 -41.18 -32.77
C ASN A 684 -17.55 -40.41 -33.82
N TRP A 685 -16.94 -41.19 -34.68
CA TRP A 685 -16.57 -40.74 -36.04
C TRP A 685 -17.41 -41.55 -37.00
#